data_06cefb4c458dddfbcbd268883909136a
#
_entry.id   06cefb4c458dddfbcbd268883909136a
#
_cell.length_a   1.000
_cell.length_b   1.000
_cell.length_c   1.000
_cell.angle_alpha   90.00
_cell.angle_beta   90.00
_cell.angle_gamma   90.00
#
_symmetry.space_group_name_H-M   'P 1'
#
loop_
_entity.id
_entity.type
_entity.pdbx_description
1 polymer ?
#
loop_
_entity_poly.entity_id
_entity_poly.type
_entity_poly.pdbx_seq_one_letter_code
_entity_poly.pdbx_strand_id
1 'polypeptide(L)'
;MTLRVLSQNLINQIAAGEVVERPAAALKELVENALDAGATRVDVNLRDGGRTLLSITDDGKGMTPDELSLAVERHATSKLPDDDLFNIAFMGFRGEALPSIGSVSRMRLTSRVRGAENAWTLLIEGGTKGEVEPAAHPFGTRVEVRDLFYATPARLKFLKTARTEQMYAREIMDRLAMARPDVGFTLSGDNNKSILNYPACEGDLFDARLKRLGAVMGREFQDNALQIEAEREGIRLTGYAGVPTLNRGNAQMQFLFVNGRPVKDRLLQGAVRGAYQDFLARDRHPLLALFFELSPRDVDVNVHPGKTEVRFRDPGMVRGLIVGALKHALAAAGHRASTTVADMALGAARREGEGPSLPYGGSRSGSGGASGYNFGSYQPNHPSAGDVQRDYAAQAPTSGGGLFDRGRDFAGGVVDSNGGFAAAAAHALAGGYASAAPSARIDMTDETKFVDHPLGAARGQVHANYIIAQTRDGLVIVDQHAAHERIVYERMKADLAENGVKRQGLLLPEVVEMDEASAERVADRAEEFGELGLVIEPFGPGALVVREVPAMLGKVDVAGLVRDLADEIVEMGQGMALKDRLMYVCATMACHGSVRSGRKLNADEMNALLRQMEATPHSGQCNHGRPTYVELKLHDIEKMFGRR
;
A
#
# COMPACT_ATOMS: atom_id res chain seq x y z
N MET A 1 -32.74 42.47 -13.95
CA MET A 1 -32.52 41.33 -14.88
C MET A 1 -33.83 40.59 -15.03
N THR A 2 -34.28 40.32 -16.25
CA THR A 2 -35.54 39.60 -16.49
C THR A 2 -35.24 38.11 -16.61
N LEU A 3 -36.06 37.26 -15.99
CA LEU A 3 -36.01 35.80 -16.16
C LEU A 3 -36.29 35.43 -17.61
N ARG A 4 -35.50 34.48 -18.17
CA ARG A 4 -35.71 33.95 -19.52
C ARG A 4 -35.43 32.45 -19.54
N VAL A 5 -36.11 31.71 -20.41
CA VAL A 5 -35.81 30.31 -20.70
C VAL A 5 -34.57 30.26 -21.58
N LEU A 6 -33.59 29.43 -21.17
CA LEU A 6 -32.36 29.22 -21.95
C LEU A 6 -32.64 28.33 -23.19
N SER A 7 -31.85 28.51 -24.24
CA SER A 7 -31.91 27.60 -25.38
C SER A 7 -31.44 26.19 -24.97
N GLN A 8 -32.00 25.16 -25.60
CA GLN A 8 -31.66 23.76 -25.30
C GLN A 8 -30.16 23.48 -25.42
N ASN A 9 -29.49 24.07 -26.42
CA ASN A 9 -28.05 23.92 -26.59
C ASN A 9 -27.26 24.52 -25.42
N LEU A 10 -27.65 25.70 -24.92
CA LEU A 10 -27.02 26.32 -23.75
C LEU A 10 -27.27 25.50 -22.46
N ILE A 11 -28.46 24.95 -22.30
CA ILE A 11 -28.78 24.01 -21.21
C ILE A 11 -27.86 22.80 -21.27
N ASN A 12 -27.65 22.23 -22.47
CA ASN A 12 -26.78 21.08 -22.70
C ASN A 12 -25.32 21.41 -22.37
N GLN A 13 -24.83 22.59 -22.74
CA GLN A 13 -23.47 23.06 -22.42
C GLN A 13 -23.25 23.30 -20.91
N ILE A 14 -24.27 23.77 -20.20
CA ILE A 14 -24.22 23.92 -18.74
C ILE A 14 -24.17 22.54 -18.07
N ALA A 15 -25.10 21.65 -18.43
CA ALA A 15 -25.16 20.28 -17.89
C ALA A 15 -23.91 19.45 -18.26
N ALA A 16 -23.38 19.63 -19.46
CA ALA A 16 -22.10 19.03 -19.84
C ALA A 16 -20.98 19.40 -18.85
N GLY A 17 -21.14 20.52 -18.17
CA GLY A 17 -20.22 20.97 -17.15
C GLY A 17 -20.18 20.15 -15.88
N GLU A 18 -21.25 19.52 -15.56
CA GLU A 18 -21.40 18.68 -14.37
C GLU A 18 -21.04 17.22 -14.70
N VAL A 19 -21.23 16.80 -15.96
CA VAL A 19 -21.01 15.43 -16.42
C VAL A 19 -19.58 15.24 -16.96
N VAL A 20 -19.05 16.23 -17.69
CA VAL A 20 -17.75 16.16 -18.36
C VAL A 20 -16.84 17.28 -17.88
N GLU A 21 -16.10 17.05 -16.82
CA GLU A 21 -15.12 18.00 -16.28
C GLU A 21 -13.81 17.99 -17.07
N ARG A 22 -13.42 16.84 -17.61
CA ARG A 22 -12.14 16.57 -18.28
C ARG A 22 -12.23 15.40 -19.25
N PRO A 23 -11.20 15.18 -20.13
CA PRO A 23 -11.18 14.05 -21.06
C PRO A 23 -11.39 12.69 -20.40
N ALA A 24 -10.79 12.44 -19.22
CA ALA A 24 -10.94 11.19 -18.48
C ALA A 24 -12.39 10.93 -18.03
N ALA A 25 -13.19 11.98 -17.75
CA ALA A 25 -14.60 11.81 -17.40
C ALA A 25 -15.42 11.39 -18.63
N ALA A 26 -15.17 12.01 -19.80
CA ALA A 26 -15.78 11.56 -21.06
C ALA A 26 -15.39 10.13 -21.40
N LEU A 27 -14.10 9.78 -21.26
CA LEU A 27 -13.58 8.43 -21.46
C LEU A 27 -14.34 7.42 -20.60
N LYS A 28 -14.50 7.70 -19.30
CA LYS A 28 -15.22 6.83 -18.37
C LYS A 28 -16.62 6.50 -18.86
N GLU A 29 -17.42 7.52 -19.14
CA GLU A 29 -18.80 7.33 -19.58
C GLU A 29 -18.90 6.55 -20.93
N LEU A 30 -17.96 6.81 -21.86
CA LEU A 30 -17.95 6.12 -23.15
C LEU A 30 -17.51 4.66 -23.04
N VAL A 31 -16.52 4.35 -22.20
CA VAL A 31 -16.10 2.97 -21.94
C VAL A 31 -17.17 2.21 -21.15
N GLU A 32 -17.83 2.83 -20.15
CA GLU A 32 -18.99 2.25 -19.47
C GLU A 32 -20.12 1.91 -20.46
N ASN A 33 -20.36 2.76 -21.46
CA ASN A 33 -21.34 2.47 -22.52
C ASN A 33 -20.94 1.26 -23.39
N ALA A 34 -19.65 1.12 -23.72
CA ALA A 34 -19.15 -0.04 -24.46
C ALA A 34 -19.32 -1.34 -23.65
N LEU A 35 -19.01 -1.30 -22.35
CA LEU A 35 -19.21 -2.44 -21.44
C LEU A 35 -20.68 -2.82 -21.31
N ASP A 36 -21.59 -1.84 -21.17
CA ASP A 36 -23.03 -2.05 -21.15
C ASP A 36 -23.58 -2.60 -22.47
N ALA A 37 -22.89 -2.32 -23.61
CA ALA A 37 -23.21 -2.89 -24.92
C ALA A 37 -22.71 -4.33 -25.10
N GLY A 38 -22.08 -4.91 -24.06
CA GLY A 38 -21.56 -6.28 -24.07
C GLY A 38 -20.25 -6.43 -24.86
N ALA A 39 -19.43 -5.38 -24.92
CA ALA A 39 -18.15 -5.45 -25.59
C ALA A 39 -17.22 -6.48 -24.90
N THR A 40 -16.50 -7.24 -25.72
CA THR A 40 -15.41 -8.13 -25.28
C THR A 40 -14.03 -7.50 -25.47
N ARG A 41 -13.99 -6.40 -26.26
CA ARG A 41 -12.78 -5.61 -26.49
C ARG A 41 -13.10 -4.13 -26.59
N VAL A 42 -12.28 -3.32 -25.93
CA VAL A 42 -12.37 -1.85 -25.95
C VAL A 42 -10.99 -1.27 -26.28
N ASP A 43 -10.90 -0.61 -27.42
CA ASP A 43 -9.68 0.05 -27.90
C ASP A 43 -9.82 1.58 -27.76
N VAL A 44 -8.91 2.22 -27.03
CA VAL A 44 -8.90 3.66 -26.78
C VAL A 44 -7.67 4.29 -27.40
N ASN A 45 -7.89 5.42 -28.12
CA ASN A 45 -6.81 6.23 -28.64
C ASN A 45 -6.95 7.70 -28.18
N LEU A 46 -5.89 8.27 -27.64
CA LEU A 46 -5.83 9.65 -27.17
C LEU A 46 -4.81 10.44 -27.98
N ARG A 47 -5.14 11.69 -28.29
CA ARG A 47 -4.16 12.68 -28.75
C ARG A 47 -4.21 13.89 -27.84
N ASP A 48 -3.03 14.40 -27.50
CA ASP A 48 -2.88 15.52 -26.58
C ASP A 48 -3.63 15.31 -25.24
N GLY A 49 -3.51 14.10 -24.67
CA GLY A 49 -4.21 13.71 -23.43
C GLY A 49 -5.72 13.61 -23.56
N GLY A 50 -6.27 13.47 -24.78
CA GLY A 50 -7.70 13.43 -25.06
C GLY A 50 -8.34 14.80 -25.33
N ARG A 51 -7.56 15.87 -25.37
CA ARG A 51 -8.07 17.22 -25.67
C ARG A 51 -8.38 17.38 -27.16
N THR A 52 -7.45 16.94 -28.02
CA THR A 52 -7.59 17.03 -29.49
C THR A 52 -8.36 15.85 -30.05
N LEU A 53 -8.14 14.64 -29.53
CA LEU A 53 -8.86 13.45 -29.93
C LEU A 53 -8.97 12.49 -28.74
N LEU A 54 -10.20 11.99 -28.53
CA LEU A 54 -10.53 10.85 -27.70
C LEU A 54 -11.37 9.90 -28.58
N SER A 55 -10.84 8.74 -28.93
CA SER A 55 -11.51 7.74 -29.76
C SER A 55 -11.64 6.44 -29.00
N ILE A 56 -12.86 5.92 -28.91
CA ILE A 56 -13.19 4.63 -28.29
C ILE A 56 -13.81 3.75 -29.36
N THR A 57 -13.29 2.54 -29.52
CA THR A 57 -13.84 1.53 -30.43
C THR A 57 -14.13 0.27 -29.61
N ASP A 58 -15.33 -0.26 -29.74
CA ASP A 58 -15.79 -1.49 -29.11
C ASP A 58 -16.34 -2.48 -30.15
N ASP A 59 -16.42 -3.74 -29.75
CA ASP A 59 -17.02 -4.84 -30.51
C ASP A 59 -18.40 -5.28 -29.96
N GLY A 60 -19.09 -4.37 -29.27
CA GLY A 60 -20.40 -4.60 -28.67
C GLY A 60 -21.52 -4.80 -29.70
N LYS A 61 -22.78 -4.79 -29.23
CA LYS A 61 -23.95 -5.06 -30.05
C LYS A 61 -24.16 -4.11 -31.24
N GLY A 62 -23.58 -2.91 -31.19
CA GLY A 62 -23.81 -1.85 -32.17
C GLY A 62 -25.18 -1.19 -32.03
N MET A 63 -25.47 -0.24 -32.94
CA MET A 63 -26.72 0.53 -33.01
C MET A 63 -27.23 0.59 -34.43
N THR A 64 -28.56 0.49 -34.59
CA THR A 64 -29.29 0.75 -35.86
C THR A 64 -29.27 2.26 -36.15
N PRO A 65 -29.61 2.69 -37.42
CA PRO A 65 -29.70 4.12 -37.73
C PRO A 65 -30.64 4.90 -36.80
N ASP A 66 -31.77 4.33 -36.45
CA ASP A 66 -32.77 4.94 -35.57
C ASP A 66 -32.23 5.05 -34.13
N GLU A 67 -31.62 3.96 -33.60
CA GLU A 67 -30.95 3.98 -32.30
C GLU A 67 -29.79 4.96 -32.25
N LEU A 68 -28.99 5.07 -33.31
CA LEU A 68 -27.89 6.01 -33.43
C LEU A 68 -28.38 7.46 -33.32
N SER A 69 -29.51 7.74 -34.02
CA SER A 69 -30.19 9.04 -33.95
C SER A 69 -30.72 9.34 -32.54
N LEU A 70 -31.31 8.34 -31.86
CA LEU A 70 -31.88 8.46 -30.54
C LEU A 70 -30.85 8.55 -29.45
N ALA A 71 -29.70 7.89 -29.59
CA ALA A 71 -28.63 7.82 -28.57
C ALA A 71 -28.04 9.17 -28.17
N VAL A 72 -28.19 10.19 -29.01
CA VAL A 72 -27.73 11.56 -28.78
C VAL A 72 -28.82 12.51 -28.28
N GLU A 73 -30.06 12.00 -28.12
CA GLU A 73 -31.14 12.76 -27.50
C GLU A 73 -31.03 12.69 -25.98
N ARG A 74 -31.45 13.75 -25.28
CA ARG A 74 -31.45 13.78 -23.81
C ARG A 74 -32.54 12.86 -23.27
N HIS A 75 -32.21 12.24 -22.14
CA HIS A 75 -33.11 11.32 -21.44
C HIS A 75 -33.50 10.07 -22.26
N ALA A 76 -32.82 9.83 -23.38
CA ALA A 76 -32.97 8.58 -24.13
C ALA A 76 -32.04 7.54 -23.51
N THR A 77 -32.61 6.47 -22.96
CA THR A 77 -31.84 5.38 -22.36
C THR A 77 -32.55 4.05 -22.59
N SER A 78 -31.79 3.00 -22.87
CA SER A 78 -32.27 1.61 -22.91
C SER A 78 -31.99 0.86 -21.59
N LYS A 79 -31.51 1.58 -20.55
CA LYS A 79 -30.90 0.99 -19.36
C LYS A 79 -31.79 1.11 -18.09
N LEU A 80 -33.03 1.56 -18.26
CA LEU A 80 -34.06 1.64 -17.22
C LEU A 80 -35.34 0.94 -17.76
N PRO A 81 -35.38 -0.40 -17.72
CA PRO A 81 -36.48 -1.13 -18.36
C PRO A 81 -37.87 -0.88 -17.75
N ASP A 82 -37.95 -0.57 -16.45
CA ASP A 82 -39.23 -0.44 -15.73
C ASP A 82 -39.40 0.95 -15.07
N ASP A 83 -38.67 1.97 -15.50
CA ASP A 83 -38.58 3.29 -14.86
C ASP A 83 -38.25 3.24 -13.34
N ASP A 84 -37.73 2.09 -12.88
CA ASP A 84 -37.36 1.87 -11.48
C ASP A 84 -35.91 2.35 -11.20
N LEU A 85 -35.81 3.55 -10.62
CA LEU A 85 -34.53 4.13 -10.20
C LEU A 85 -33.85 3.38 -9.03
N PHE A 86 -34.56 2.45 -8.38
CA PHE A 86 -34.00 1.61 -7.32
C PHE A 86 -33.35 0.31 -7.86
N ASN A 87 -33.55 -0.01 -9.15
CA ASN A 87 -32.99 -1.21 -9.77
C ASN A 87 -32.00 -0.87 -10.89
N ILE A 88 -30.91 -0.19 -10.56
CA ILE A 88 -29.86 0.22 -11.50
C ILE A 88 -28.86 -0.93 -11.70
N ALA A 89 -29.08 -1.75 -12.73
CA ALA A 89 -28.21 -2.89 -13.08
C ALA A 89 -27.06 -2.52 -14.05
N PHE A 90 -27.19 -1.42 -14.81
CA PHE A 90 -26.23 -0.99 -15.82
C PHE A 90 -25.30 0.11 -15.28
N MET A 91 -24.09 0.25 -15.86
CA MET A 91 -23.15 1.29 -15.47
C MET A 91 -23.62 2.71 -15.84
N GLY A 92 -24.25 2.89 -16.99
CA GLY A 92 -24.92 4.14 -17.41
C GLY A 92 -26.43 4.02 -17.24
N PHE A 93 -27.15 5.08 -16.84
CA PHE A 93 -28.61 5.06 -16.71
C PHE A 93 -29.28 6.42 -17.01
N ARG A 94 -28.54 7.54 -16.97
CA ARG A 94 -29.13 8.87 -17.09
C ARG A 94 -29.50 9.32 -18.51
N GLY A 95 -28.97 8.65 -19.57
CA GLY A 95 -29.19 9.07 -20.95
C GLY A 95 -28.64 10.47 -21.28
N GLU A 96 -27.58 10.92 -20.60
CA GLU A 96 -27.08 12.29 -20.72
C GLU A 96 -25.62 12.37 -21.20
N ALA A 97 -24.87 11.26 -21.21
CA ALA A 97 -23.43 11.28 -21.50
C ALA A 97 -23.14 11.72 -22.95
N LEU A 98 -23.73 11.05 -23.94
CA LEU A 98 -23.51 11.35 -25.35
C LEU A 98 -23.99 12.75 -25.73
N PRO A 99 -25.22 13.21 -25.39
CA PRO A 99 -25.66 14.58 -25.69
C PRO A 99 -24.78 15.64 -24.99
N SER A 100 -24.34 15.39 -23.75
CA SER A 100 -23.43 16.31 -23.05
C SER A 100 -22.07 16.42 -23.70
N ILE A 101 -21.43 15.29 -24.07
CA ILE A 101 -20.14 15.28 -24.77
C ILE A 101 -20.29 15.98 -26.13
N GLY A 102 -21.35 15.65 -26.91
CA GLY A 102 -21.60 16.23 -28.24
C GLY A 102 -21.86 17.74 -28.20
N SER A 103 -22.44 18.27 -27.10
CA SER A 103 -22.71 19.70 -26.97
C SER A 103 -21.44 20.56 -26.78
N VAL A 104 -20.34 19.97 -26.33
CA VAL A 104 -19.06 20.69 -26.05
C VAL A 104 -17.90 20.25 -26.94
N SER A 105 -18.15 19.35 -27.90
CA SER A 105 -17.11 18.78 -28.77
C SER A 105 -17.60 18.63 -30.22
N ARG A 106 -16.73 18.17 -31.10
CA ARG A 106 -17.07 17.58 -32.41
C ARG A 106 -17.05 16.09 -32.26
N MET A 107 -18.23 15.49 -32.11
CA MET A 107 -18.39 14.06 -31.85
C MET A 107 -18.90 13.35 -33.09
N ARG A 108 -18.24 12.24 -33.45
CA ARG A 108 -18.70 11.31 -34.50
C ARG A 108 -18.97 9.95 -33.89
N LEU A 109 -20.16 9.44 -34.11
CA LEU A 109 -20.55 8.06 -33.78
C LEU A 109 -20.63 7.25 -35.08
N THR A 110 -19.94 6.12 -35.11
CA THR A 110 -20.03 5.17 -36.23
C THR A 110 -20.35 3.81 -35.66
N SER A 111 -21.44 3.17 -36.12
CA SER A 111 -21.88 1.91 -35.51
C SER A 111 -22.41 0.94 -36.57
N ARG A 112 -22.24 -0.35 -36.28
CA ARG A 112 -22.75 -1.45 -37.07
C ARG A 112 -23.27 -2.56 -36.18
N VAL A 113 -24.52 -2.93 -36.36
CA VAL A 113 -25.11 -4.08 -35.67
C VAL A 113 -24.55 -5.39 -36.27
N ARG A 114 -24.35 -6.40 -35.43
CA ARG A 114 -23.86 -7.71 -35.89
C ARG A 114 -24.82 -8.31 -36.88
N GLY A 115 -24.33 -8.71 -38.06
CA GLY A 115 -25.11 -9.25 -39.14
C GLY A 115 -25.72 -8.22 -40.11
N ALA A 116 -25.62 -6.92 -39.83
CA ALA A 116 -26.03 -5.87 -40.77
C ALA A 116 -25.00 -5.71 -41.91
N GLU A 117 -25.47 -5.39 -43.11
CA GLU A 117 -24.59 -5.18 -44.27
C GLU A 117 -23.82 -3.88 -44.17
N ASN A 118 -24.46 -2.82 -43.68
CA ASN A 118 -23.90 -1.47 -43.64
C ASN A 118 -23.67 -0.99 -42.22
N ALA A 119 -22.64 -0.16 -42.04
CA ALA A 119 -22.46 0.69 -40.87
C ALA A 119 -23.10 2.06 -41.15
N TRP A 120 -23.38 2.78 -40.06
CA TRP A 120 -23.95 4.12 -40.11
C TRP A 120 -23.14 5.08 -39.25
N THR A 121 -23.07 6.35 -39.68
CA THR A 121 -22.36 7.39 -38.93
C THR A 121 -23.26 8.60 -38.71
N LEU A 122 -23.08 9.23 -37.54
CA LEU A 122 -23.74 10.47 -37.15
C LEU A 122 -22.69 11.46 -36.64
N LEU A 123 -22.72 12.68 -37.15
CA LEU A 123 -21.87 13.78 -36.71
C LEU A 123 -22.67 14.75 -35.82
N ILE A 124 -22.07 15.17 -34.71
CA ILE A 124 -22.61 16.17 -33.79
C ILE A 124 -21.53 17.24 -33.58
N GLU A 125 -21.85 18.50 -33.84
CA GLU A 125 -20.95 19.63 -33.68
C GLU A 125 -21.54 20.68 -32.74
N GLY A 126 -20.98 20.82 -31.53
CA GLY A 126 -21.42 21.80 -30.54
C GLY A 126 -22.91 21.69 -30.18
N GLY A 127 -23.45 20.47 -30.19
CA GLY A 127 -24.86 20.16 -29.95
C GLY A 127 -25.75 20.20 -31.21
N THR A 128 -25.23 20.55 -32.35
CA THR A 128 -25.98 20.46 -33.62
C THR A 128 -25.82 19.07 -34.20
N LYS A 129 -26.93 18.38 -34.37
CA LYS A 129 -27.02 17.01 -34.91
C LYS A 129 -27.09 17.04 -36.43
N GLY A 130 -26.21 16.27 -37.08
CA GLY A 130 -26.26 16.05 -38.52
C GLY A 130 -27.25 14.96 -38.93
N GLU A 131 -27.21 14.57 -40.20
CA GLU A 131 -27.97 13.42 -40.72
C GLU A 131 -27.20 12.12 -40.48
N VAL A 132 -27.93 11.00 -40.44
CA VAL A 132 -27.35 9.66 -40.36
C VAL A 132 -26.96 9.23 -41.78
N GLU A 133 -25.68 8.95 -41.98
CA GLU A 133 -25.10 8.62 -43.27
C GLU A 133 -24.56 7.18 -43.29
N PRO A 134 -24.56 6.49 -44.45
CA PRO A 134 -23.87 5.22 -44.59
C PRO A 134 -22.37 5.35 -44.36
N ALA A 135 -21.77 4.35 -43.70
CA ALA A 135 -20.35 4.31 -43.41
C ALA A 135 -19.78 2.89 -43.52
N ALA A 136 -18.46 2.76 -43.39
CA ALA A 136 -17.78 1.48 -43.32
C ALA A 136 -17.18 1.32 -41.91
N HIS A 137 -17.60 0.28 -41.20
CA HIS A 137 -17.07 -0.09 -39.89
C HIS A 137 -17.24 -1.60 -39.64
N PRO A 138 -16.35 -2.29 -38.91
CA PRO A 138 -16.66 -3.62 -38.42
C PRO A 138 -17.87 -3.56 -37.48
N PHE A 139 -18.41 -4.72 -37.05
CA PHE A 139 -19.47 -4.71 -36.03
C PHE A 139 -18.98 -4.06 -34.72
N GLY A 140 -19.90 -3.42 -33.98
CA GLY A 140 -19.58 -2.65 -32.81
C GLY A 140 -19.78 -1.15 -33.02
N THR A 141 -19.17 -0.35 -32.16
CA THR A 141 -19.30 1.11 -32.20
C THR A 141 -17.94 1.79 -32.07
N ARG A 142 -17.78 2.90 -32.81
CA ARG A 142 -16.68 3.84 -32.62
C ARG A 142 -17.26 5.22 -32.29
N VAL A 143 -16.77 5.79 -31.19
CA VAL A 143 -17.04 7.16 -30.78
C VAL A 143 -15.76 7.95 -30.87
N GLU A 144 -15.74 8.97 -31.72
CA GLU A 144 -14.63 9.93 -31.85
C GLU A 144 -15.07 11.28 -31.29
N VAL A 145 -14.40 11.78 -30.27
CA VAL A 145 -14.59 13.10 -29.69
C VAL A 145 -13.38 13.94 -30.04
N ARG A 146 -13.59 14.97 -30.85
CA ARG A 146 -12.54 15.89 -31.29
C ARG A 146 -12.75 17.25 -30.67
N ASP A 147 -11.65 17.94 -30.39
CA ASP A 147 -11.61 19.31 -29.88
C ASP A 147 -12.53 19.51 -28.66
N LEU A 148 -12.36 18.67 -27.65
CA LEU A 148 -13.20 18.72 -26.43
C LEU A 148 -13.14 20.12 -25.82
N PHE A 149 -14.29 20.68 -25.49
CA PHE A 149 -14.52 22.04 -24.96
C PHE A 149 -14.29 23.19 -25.98
N TYR A 150 -14.23 22.94 -27.29
CA TYR A 150 -14.15 24.04 -28.24
C TYR A 150 -15.35 25.00 -28.16
N ALA A 151 -16.55 24.48 -27.87
CA ALA A 151 -17.76 25.28 -27.67
C ALA A 151 -17.83 25.96 -26.29
N THR A 152 -16.92 25.63 -25.37
CA THR A 152 -16.83 26.20 -24.03
C THR A 152 -15.36 26.52 -23.67
N PRO A 153 -14.73 27.51 -24.37
CA PRO A 153 -13.29 27.75 -24.32
C PRO A 153 -12.76 28.13 -22.93
N ALA A 154 -13.63 28.65 -22.06
CA ALA A 154 -13.28 28.94 -20.66
C ALA A 154 -12.81 27.67 -19.93
N ARG A 155 -13.35 26.48 -20.24
CA ARG A 155 -12.98 25.21 -19.64
C ARG A 155 -11.62 24.68 -20.06
N LEU A 156 -11.17 24.99 -21.27
CA LEU A 156 -9.83 24.61 -21.72
C LEU A 156 -8.74 25.14 -20.78
N LYS A 157 -8.97 26.29 -20.14
CA LYS A 157 -8.02 26.90 -19.20
C LYS A 157 -7.85 26.11 -17.90
N PHE A 158 -8.82 25.25 -17.56
CA PHE A 158 -8.77 24.43 -16.34
C PHE A 158 -8.19 23.03 -16.57
N LEU A 159 -7.99 22.63 -17.82
CA LEU A 159 -7.34 21.36 -18.13
C LEU A 159 -5.86 21.43 -17.75
N LYS A 160 -5.37 20.29 -17.27
CA LYS A 160 -3.96 20.12 -16.92
C LYS A 160 -3.14 19.86 -18.20
N THR A 161 -1.84 19.59 -18.04
CA THR A 161 -0.98 19.22 -19.17
C THR A 161 -1.47 17.92 -19.82
N ALA A 162 -1.17 17.71 -21.10
CA ALA A 162 -1.51 16.50 -21.84
C ALA A 162 -1.07 15.22 -21.11
N ARG A 163 0.14 15.24 -20.52
CA ARG A 163 0.66 14.13 -19.72
C ARG A 163 -0.19 13.84 -18.48
N THR A 164 -0.67 14.86 -17.78
CA THR A 164 -1.51 14.72 -16.60
C THR A 164 -2.90 14.19 -16.97
N GLU A 165 -3.51 14.70 -18.05
CA GLU A 165 -4.81 14.21 -18.53
C GLU A 165 -4.71 12.74 -19.00
N GLN A 166 -3.61 12.37 -19.65
CA GLN A 166 -3.32 10.99 -20.02
C GLN A 166 -3.17 10.07 -18.80
N MET A 167 -2.57 10.56 -17.71
CA MET A 167 -2.49 9.80 -16.44
C MET A 167 -3.88 9.54 -15.85
N TYR A 168 -4.76 10.53 -15.85
CA TYR A 168 -6.15 10.35 -15.39
C TYR A 168 -6.92 9.36 -16.28
N ALA A 169 -6.73 9.44 -17.59
CA ALA A 169 -7.32 8.48 -18.52
C ALA A 169 -6.85 7.05 -18.24
N ARG A 170 -5.54 6.87 -18.00
CA ARG A 170 -4.98 5.57 -17.60
C ARG A 170 -5.59 5.05 -16.30
N GLU A 171 -5.69 5.88 -15.26
CA GLU A 171 -6.30 5.49 -13.96
C GLU A 171 -7.73 4.98 -14.15
N ILE A 172 -8.53 5.62 -15.01
CA ILE A 172 -9.89 5.16 -15.34
C ILE A 172 -9.86 3.81 -16.03
N MET A 173 -9.00 3.64 -17.03
CA MET A 173 -8.87 2.37 -17.75
C MET A 173 -8.40 1.24 -16.83
N ASP A 174 -7.44 1.50 -15.95
CA ASP A 174 -6.95 0.53 -14.96
C ASP A 174 -8.11 0.05 -14.06
N ARG A 175 -8.95 0.97 -13.56
CA ARG A 175 -10.10 0.64 -12.71
C ARG A 175 -11.17 -0.16 -13.45
N LEU A 176 -11.54 0.25 -14.65
CA LEU A 176 -12.53 -0.46 -15.45
C LEU A 176 -12.03 -1.85 -15.87
N ALA A 177 -10.75 -1.96 -16.22
CA ALA A 177 -10.12 -3.23 -16.56
C ALA A 177 -10.08 -4.21 -15.35
N MET A 178 -9.85 -3.72 -14.14
CA MET A 178 -9.94 -4.56 -12.92
C MET A 178 -11.37 -5.05 -12.65
N ALA A 179 -12.39 -4.23 -12.95
CA ALA A 179 -13.78 -4.61 -12.78
C ALA A 179 -14.23 -5.69 -13.79
N ARG A 180 -13.62 -5.73 -14.98
CA ARG A 180 -14.00 -6.61 -16.11
C ARG A 180 -12.76 -7.34 -16.65
N PRO A 181 -12.27 -8.37 -15.93
CA PRO A 181 -11.13 -9.16 -16.37
C PRO A 181 -11.38 -9.93 -17.65
N ASP A 182 -12.64 -10.23 -17.95
CA ASP A 182 -13.16 -10.91 -19.14
C ASP A 182 -13.07 -10.05 -20.43
N VAL A 183 -12.86 -8.74 -20.31
CA VAL A 183 -12.77 -7.80 -21.44
C VAL A 183 -11.32 -7.41 -21.72
N GLY A 184 -10.95 -7.34 -23.00
CA GLY A 184 -9.67 -6.81 -23.45
C GLY A 184 -9.68 -5.28 -23.51
N PHE A 185 -8.65 -4.62 -22.99
CA PHE A 185 -8.54 -3.17 -23.02
C PHE A 185 -7.19 -2.73 -23.60
N THR A 186 -7.21 -1.77 -24.52
CA THR A 186 -6.01 -1.08 -24.99
C THR A 186 -6.14 0.43 -24.80
N LEU A 187 -5.05 1.09 -24.49
CA LEU A 187 -4.94 2.55 -24.51
C LEU A 187 -3.69 2.92 -25.26
N SER A 188 -3.84 3.74 -26.28
CA SER A 188 -2.74 4.33 -27.04
C SER A 188 -2.77 5.86 -26.97
N GLY A 189 -1.60 6.46 -27.01
CA GLY A 189 -1.41 7.91 -26.99
C GLY A 189 -0.96 8.46 -28.34
N ASP A 190 -0.32 9.62 -28.28
CA ASP A 190 0.24 10.27 -29.47
C ASP A 190 1.14 9.32 -30.26
N ASN A 191 1.05 9.41 -31.59
CA ASN A 191 1.77 8.53 -32.53
C ASN A 191 1.46 7.03 -32.34
N ASN A 192 0.27 6.68 -31.85
CA ASN A 192 -0.15 5.30 -31.55
C ASN A 192 0.78 4.58 -30.57
N LYS A 193 1.48 5.31 -29.71
CA LYS A 193 2.31 4.72 -28.67
C LYS A 193 1.42 3.98 -27.66
N SER A 194 1.65 2.68 -27.48
CA SER A 194 0.92 1.88 -26.48
C SER A 194 1.24 2.40 -25.06
N ILE A 195 0.20 2.68 -24.29
CA ILE A 195 0.25 3.11 -22.88
C ILE A 195 -0.09 1.93 -21.98
N LEU A 196 -1.15 1.16 -22.34
CA LEU A 196 -1.52 -0.09 -21.70
C LEU A 196 -2.12 -1.07 -22.72
N ASN A 197 -1.96 -2.34 -22.43
CA ASN A 197 -2.57 -3.43 -23.16
C ASN A 197 -2.92 -4.55 -22.17
N TYR A 198 -4.21 -4.73 -21.91
CA TYR A 198 -4.74 -5.74 -21.00
C TYR A 198 -5.59 -6.72 -21.82
N PRO A 199 -5.05 -7.87 -22.24
CA PRO A 199 -5.84 -8.89 -22.93
C PRO A 199 -6.94 -9.42 -22.00
N ALA A 200 -8.04 -9.91 -22.56
CA ALA A 200 -9.05 -10.65 -21.80
C ALA A 200 -8.40 -11.81 -21.04
N CYS A 201 -8.80 -12.01 -19.80
CA CYS A 201 -8.31 -13.10 -18.98
C CYS A 201 -9.28 -14.27 -19.07
N GLU A 202 -8.75 -15.45 -19.38
CA GLU A 202 -9.47 -16.73 -19.39
C GLU A 202 -9.22 -17.47 -18.08
N GLY A 203 -10.15 -18.36 -17.69
CA GLY A 203 -10.07 -19.15 -16.47
C GLY A 203 -11.25 -18.90 -15.54
N ASP A 204 -11.16 -19.41 -14.30
CA ASP A 204 -12.17 -19.10 -13.30
C ASP A 204 -12.11 -17.62 -12.88
N LEU A 205 -13.13 -17.18 -12.14
CA LEU A 205 -13.27 -15.77 -11.77
C LEU A 205 -12.10 -15.28 -10.90
N PHE A 206 -11.61 -16.12 -9.99
CA PHE A 206 -10.52 -15.74 -9.09
C PHE A 206 -9.20 -15.67 -9.83
N ASP A 207 -8.86 -16.67 -10.63
CA ASP A 207 -7.64 -16.69 -11.43
C ASP A 207 -7.59 -15.54 -12.43
N ALA A 208 -8.70 -15.30 -13.15
CA ALA A 208 -8.82 -14.20 -14.10
C ALA A 208 -8.65 -12.83 -13.40
N ARG A 209 -9.27 -12.65 -12.24
CA ARG A 209 -9.12 -11.43 -11.42
C ARG A 209 -7.69 -11.25 -10.94
N LEU A 210 -7.06 -12.29 -10.35
CA LEU A 210 -5.69 -12.21 -9.87
C LEU A 210 -4.71 -11.86 -10.97
N LYS A 211 -4.85 -12.49 -12.15
CA LYS A 211 -4.03 -12.20 -13.32
C LYS A 211 -4.19 -10.75 -13.80
N ARG A 212 -5.44 -10.24 -13.85
CA ARG A 212 -5.73 -8.85 -14.20
C ARG A 212 -5.18 -7.88 -13.16
N LEU A 213 -5.34 -8.17 -11.87
CA LEU A 213 -4.79 -7.36 -10.77
C LEU A 213 -3.27 -7.34 -10.81
N GLY A 214 -2.61 -8.47 -11.11
CA GLY A 214 -1.17 -8.53 -11.31
C GLY A 214 -0.68 -7.65 -12.47
N ALA A 215 -1.44 -7.60 -13.58
CA ALA A 215 -1.12 -6.74 -14.72
C ALA A 215 -1.25 -5.24 -14.39
N VAL A 216 -2.18 -4.84 -13.52
CA VAL A 216 -2.43 -3.44 -13.14
C VAL A 216 -1.60 -3.02 -11.94
N MET A 217 -1.59 -3.81 -10.86
CA MET A 217 -0.97 -3.49 -9.57
C MET A 217 0.49 -3.96 -9.47
N GLY A 218 0.93 -4.77 -10.43
CA GLY A 218 2.27 -5.32 -10.47
C GLY A 218 2.37 -6.76 -9.94
N ARG A 219 3.42 -7.46 -10.38
CA ARG A 219 3.69 -8.85 -10.01
C ARG A 219 3.89 -9.01 -8.50
N GLU A 220 4.52 -8.03 -7.86
CA GLU A 220 4.70 -7.99 -6.41
C GLU A 220 3.37 -8.18 -5.65
N PHE A 221 2.30 -7.52 -6.11
CA PHE A 221 0.97 -7.72 -5.54
C PHE A 221 0.44 -9.13 -5.79
N GLN A 222 0.57 -9.63 -7.02
CA GLN A 222 0.09 -10.96 -7.40
C GLN A 222 0.71 -12.06 -6.55
N ASP A 223 2.01 -11.98 -6.29
CA ASP A 223 2.77 -12.98 -5.54
C ASP A 223 2.50 -12.93 -4.02
N ASN A 224 2.00 -11.80 -3.51
CA ASN A 224 1.74 -11.54 -2.08
C ASN A 224 0.25 -11.28 -1.77
N ALA A 225 -0.65 -11.63 -2.69
CA ALA A 225 -2.08 -11.44 -2.52
C ALA A 225 -2.72 -12.58 -1.71
N LEU A 226 -3.63 -12.21 -0.83
CA LEU A 226 -4.50 -13.11 -0.08
C LEU A 226 -5.88 -13.05 -0.71
N GLN A 227 -6.44 -14.20 -1.06
CA GLN A 227 -7.81 -14.30 -1.56
C GLN A 227 -8.79 -13.96 -0.45
N ILE A 228 -9.76 -13.12 -0.77
CA ILE A 228 -10.86 -12.74 0.11
C ILE A 228 -12.14 -13.28 -0.48
N GLU A 229 -12.89 -14.04 0.31
CA GLU A 229 -14.23 -14.49 -0.01
C GLU A 229 -15.06 -14.54 1.27
N ALA A 230 -16.18 -13.83 1.29
CA ALA A 230 -17.13 -13.85 2.39
C ALA A 230 -18.52 -13.49 1.88
N GLU A 231 -19.53 -14.02 2.54
CA GLU A 231 -20.93 -13.72 2.24
C GLU A 231 -21.71 -13.52 3.53
N ARG A 232 -22.55 -12.52 3.56
CA ARG A 232 -23.43 -12.24 4.69
C ARG A 232 -24.69 -11.49 4.23
N GLU A 233 -25.87 -12.03 4.59
CA GLU A 233 -27.17 -11.38 4.36
C GLU A 233 -27.38 -10.93 2.91
N GLY A 234 -26.92 -11.72 1.93
CA GLY A 234 -27.06 -11.42 0.51
C GLY A 234 -26.03 -10.45 -0.06
N ILE A 235 -25.04 -10.03 0.75
CA ILE A 235 -23.86 -9.28 0.29
C ILE A 235 -22.70 -10.27 0.14
N ARG A 236 -22.18 -10.41 -1.07
CA ARG A 236 -20.97 -11.18 -1.37
C ARG A 236 -19.79 -10.25 -1.50
N LEU A 237 -18.74 -10.51 -0.75
CA LEU A 237 -17.45 -9.84 -0.81
C LEU A 237 -16.42 -10.81 -1.37
N THR A 238 -15.79 -10.44 -2.48
CA THR A 238 -14.69 -11.20 -3.07
C THR A 238 -13.51 -10.27 -3.37
N GLY A 239 -12.35 -10.83 -3.68
CA GLY A 239 -11.20 -10.04 -4.10
C GLY A 239 -9.87 -10.51 -3.55
N TYR A 240 -8.93 -9.57 -3.48
CA TYR A 240 -7.57 -9.84 -3.03
C TYR A 240 -7.04 -8.70 -2.16
N ALA A 241 -6.33 -9.04 -1.12
CA ALA A 241 -5.66 -8.11 -0.22
C ALA A 241 -4.20 -8.49 -0.07
N GLY A 242 -3.29 -7.53 -0.14
CA GLY A 242 -1.87 -7.76 0.07
C GLY A 242 -1.56 -8.12 1.52
N VAL A 243 -0.55 -8.97 1.73
CA VAL A 243 0.01 -9.17 3.07
C VAL A 243 0.45 -7.83 3.67
N PRO A 244 0.38 -7.64 4.99
CA PRO A 244 0.65 -6.32 5.60
C PRO A 244 2.04 -5.76 5.33
N THR A 245 3.04 -6.63 5.12
CA THR A 245 4.39 -6.22 4.72
C THR A 245 4.45 -5.56 3.33
N LEU A 246 3.42 -5.79 2.48
CA LEU A 246 3.23 -5.11 1.21
C LEU A 246 2.29 -3.91 1.39
N ASN A 247 2.85 -2.75 1.66
CA ASN A 247 2.12 -1.52 1.92
C ASN A 247 2.73 -0.31 1.20
N ARG A 248 2.00 0.80 1.15
CA ARG A 248 2.44 2.08 0.55
C ARG A 248 2.12 3.25 1.49
N GLY A 249 2.83 4.38 1.31
CA GLY A 249 2.59 5.63 2.05
C GLY A 249 1.31 6.38 1.64
N ASN A 250 0.51 5.84 0.71
CA ASN A 250 -0.76 6.43 0.29
C ASN A 250 -1.78 5.35 -0.10
N ALA A 251 -3.06 5.72 -0.13
CA ALA A 251 -4.17 4.81 -0.43
C ALA A 251 -4.47 4.63 -1.94
N GLN A 252 -3.56 5.02 -2.84
CA GLN A 252 -3.81 4.97 -4.29
C GLN A 252 -4.01 3.54 -4.82
N MET A 253 -3.43 2.53 -4.16
CA MET A 253 -3.54 1.12 -4.51
C MET A 253 -4.66 0.40 -3.75
N GLN A 254 -5.67 1.15 -3.29
CA GLN A 254 -6.91 0.58 -2.73
C GLN A 254 -8.03 0.73 -3.76
N PHE A 255 -8.45 -0.40 -4.31
CA PHE A 255 -9.49 -0.46 -5.32
C PHE A 255 -10.73 -1.14 -4.75
N LEU A 256 -11.85 -0.44 -4.81
CA LEU A 256 -13.13 -0.90 -4.25
C LEU A 256 -14.18 -0.86 -5.36
N PHE A 257 -14.95 -1.93 -5.47
CA PHE A 257 -15.94 -2.08 -6.54
C PHE A 257 -17.28 -2.52 -5.94
N VAL A 258 -18.35 -1.88 -6.35
CA VAL A 258 -19.73 -2.23 -5.97
C VAL A 258 -20.54 -2.53 -7.22
N ASN A 259 -21.02 -3.76 -7.36
CA ASN A 259 -21.73 -4.24 -8.57
C ASN A 259 -20.98 -3.89 -9.86
N GLY A 260 -19.65 -4.15 -9.88
CA GLY A 260 -18.78 -3.86 -11.02
C GLY A 260 -18.36 -2.39 -11.19
N ARG A 261 -18.87 -1.45 -10.37
CA ARG A 261 -18.50 -0.04 -10.42
C ARG A 261 -17.31 0.25 -9.53
N PRO A 262 -16.26 0.94 -10.00
CA PRO A 262 -15.20 1.46 -9.14
C PRO A 262 -15.73 2.60 -8.26
N VAL A 263 -15.53 2.50 -6.94
CA VAL A 263 -15.99 3.49 -5.96
C VAL A 263 -14.83 4.01 -5.10
N LYS A 264 -14.97 5.24 -4.60
CA LYS A 264 -14.08 5.89 -3.63
C LYS A 264 -14.91 6.30 -2.41
N ASP A 265 -15.38 5.34 -1.65
CA ASP A 265 -16.28 5.56 -0.53
C ASP A 265 -15.52 5.58 0.80
N ARG A 266 -15.84 6.55 1.67
CA ARG A 266 -15.14 6.76 2.95
C ARG A 266 -15.41 5.65 3.96
N LEU A 267 -16.63 5.09 3.96
CA LEU A 267 -16.99 4.00 4.86
C LEU A 267 -16.18 2.74 4.53
N LEU A 268 -16.10 2.38 3.24
CA LEU A 268 -15.33 1.23 2.78
C LEU A 268 -13.83 1.39 3.08
N GLN A 269 -13.27 2.58 2.81
CA GLN A 269 -11.87 2.89 3.12
C GLN A 269 -11.61 2.84 4.64
N GLY A 270 -12.53 3.36 5.45
CA GLY A 270 -12.46 3.29 6.90
C GLY A 270 -12.54 1.87 7.43
N ALA A 271 -13.37 1.01 6.83
CA ALA A 271 -13.46 -0.41 7.18
C ALA A 271 -12.16 -1.17 6.85
N VAL A 272 -11.57 -0.92 5.68
CA VAL A 272 -10.25 -1.47 5.30
C VAL A 272 -9.19 -1.05 6.31
N ARG A 273 -9.14 0.25 6.66
CA ARG A 273 -8.20 0.76 7.65
C ARG A 273 -8.37 0.08 9.00
N GLY A 274 -9.62 -0.07 9.48
CA GLY A 274 -9.94 -0.76 10.72
C GLY A 274 -9.53 -2.26 10.73
N ALA A 275 -9.58 -2.92 9.57
CA ALA A 275 -9.14 -4.31 9.45
C ALA A 275 -7.61 -4.46 9.58
N TYR A 276 -6.85 -3.50 9.06
CA TYR A 276 -5.38 -3.50 9.09
C TYR A 276 -4.78 -2.72 10.26
N GLN A 277 -5.59 -2.21 11.19
CA GLN A 277 -5.15 -1.37 12.31
C GLN A 277 -4.10 -2.07 13.19
N ASP A 278 -4.24 -3.39 13.41
CA ASP A 278 -3.32 -4.19 14.23
C ASP A 278 -2.02 -4.55 13.46
N PHE A 279 -1.90 -4.16 12.17
CA PHE A 279 -0.86 -4.64 11.26
C PHE A 279 -0.07 -3.53 10.59
N LEU A 280 -0.62 -2.33 10.47
CA LEU A 280 -0.02 -1.24 9.74
C LEU A 280 0.04 0.04 10.57
N ALA A 281 1.15 0.76 10.48
CA ALA A 281 1.27 2.12 11.00
C ALA A 281 0.24 3.06 10.33
N ARG A 282 -0.06 4.19 10.98
CA ARG A 282 -1.10 5.13 10.52
C ARG A 282 -0.86 5.73 9.15
N ASP A 283 0.39 5.94 8.80
CA ASP A 283 0.87 6.50 7.52
C ASP A 283 1.01 5.45 6.42
N ARG A 284 0.65 4.19 6.72
CA ARG A 284 0.75 3.06 5.78
C ARG A 284 -0.60 2.55 5.35
N HIS A 285 -0.68 2.18 4.09
CA HIS A 285 -1.90 1.71 3.44
C HIS A 285 -1.67 0.36 2.77
N PRO A 286 -2.57 -0.63 2.98
CA PRO A 286 -2.48 -1.92 2.30
C PRO A 286 -2.81 -1.75 0.81
N LEU A 287 -2.27 -2.64 -0.02
CA LEU A 287 -2.70 -2.81 -1.40
C LEU A 287 -3.84 -3.82 -1.43
N LEU A 288 -4.95 -3.50 -2.07
CA LEU A 288 -6.09 -4.41 -2.19
C LEU A 288 -7.02 -4.06 -3.35
N ALA A 289 -7.78 -5.05 -3.78
CA ALA A 289 -8.91 -4.89 -4.68
C ALA A 289 -10.08 -5.75 -4.18
N LEU A 290 -11.16 -5.10 -3.74
CA LEU A 290 -12.34 -5.74 -3.17
C LEU A 290 -13.58 -5.47 -4.02
N PHE A 291 -14.38 -6.52 -4.23
CA PHE A 291 -15.57 -6.52 -5.08
C PHE A 291 -16.78 -6.92 -4.24
N PHE A 292 -17.76 -6.02 -4.17
CA PHE A 292 -19.03 -6.20 -3.49
C PHE A 292 -20.12 -6.49 -4.52
N GLU A 293 -20.81 -7.59 -4.35
CA GLU A 293 -21.99 -7.99 -5.13
C GLU A 293 -23.19 -8.02 -4.17
N LEU A 294 -24.17 -7.19 -4.43
CA LEU A 294 -25.38 -7.07 -3.61
C LEU A 294 -26.56 -6.61 -4.46
N SER A 295 -27.78 -6.80 -3.94
CA SER A 295 -28.99 -6.32 -4.60
C SER A 295 -28.88 -4.82 -4.90
N PRO A 296 -29.22 -4.37 -6.13
CA PRO A 296 -29.31 -2.94 -6.42
C PRO A 296 -30.21 -2.14 -5.47
N ARG A 297 -31.19 -2.78 -4.84
CA ARG A 297 -32.11 -2.16 -3.85
C ARG A 297 -31.47 -1.89 -2.49
N ASP A 298 -30.31 -2.50 -2.21
CA ASP A 298 -29.61 -2.32 -0.94
C ASP A 298 -28.47 -1.29 -1.02
N VAL A 299 -28.27 -0.70 -2.21
CA VAL A 299 -27.26 0.35 -2.44
C VAL A 299 -27.78 1.45 -3.36
N ASP A 300 -27.69 2.68 -2.90
CA ASP A 300 -27.93 3.85 -3.75
C ASP A 300 -26.60 4.30 -4.38
N VAL A 301 -26.52 4.22 -5.70
CA VAL A 301 -25.37 4.64 -6.51
C VAL A 301 -25.53 6.03 -7.12
N ASN A 302 -26.70 6.67 -6.93
CA ASN A 302 -27.03 7.98 -7.47
C ASN A 302 -26.75 9.12 -6.47
N VAL A 303 -25.67 9.02 -5.68
CA VAL A 303 -25.29 9.97 -4.64
C VAL A 303 -24.44 11.11 -5.18
N HIS A 304 -23.54 10.83 -6.12
CA HIS A 304 -22.57 11.79 -6.67
C HIS A 304 -22.61 11.79 -8.21
N PRO A 305 -22.46 12.94 -8.89
CA PRO A 305 -22.47 13.02 -10.36
C PRO A 305 -21.46 12.05 -11.02
N GLY A 306 -20.25 11.93 -10.46
CA GLY A 306 -19.21 10.99 -10.92
C GLY A 306 -19.45 9.54 -10.52
N LYS A 307 -20.54 9.21 -9.81
CA LYS A 307 -20.90 7.86 -9.35
C LYS A 307 -19.79 7.16 -8.54
N THR A 308 -18.95 7.96 -7.85
CA THR A 308 -17.80 7.43 -7.08
C THR A 308 -18.13 7.13 -5.63
N GLU A 309 -19.23 7.69 -5.10
CA GLU A 309 -19.72 7.43 -3.75
C GLU A 309 -21.02 6.64 -3.81
N VAL A 310 -21.25 5.81 -2.82
CA VAL A 310 -22.45 4.98 -2.70
C VAL A 310 -23.02 5.08 -1.29
N ARG A 311 -24.33 4.82 -1.15
CA ARG A 311 -24.96 4.69 0.17
C ARG A 311 -25.54 3.30 0.33
N PHE A 312 -25.06 2.57 1.32
CA PHE A 312 -25.59 1.26 1.66
C PHE A 312 -26.82 1.41 2.57
N ARG A 313 -27.77 0.52 2.41
CA ARG A 313 -28.94 0.42 3.29
C ARG A 313 -28.52 0.12 4.73
N ASP A 314 -27.56 -0.80 4.91
CA ASP A 314 -26.95 -1.12 6.22
C ASP A 314 -25.42 -0.93 6.17
N PRO A 315 -24.94 0.28 6.52
CA PRO A 315 -23.51 0.58 6.57
C PRO A 315 -22.74 -0.24 7.62
N GLY A 316 -23.43 -0.61 8.73
CA GLY A 316 -22.81 -1.36 9.83
C GLY A 316 -22.48 -2.80 9.43
N MET A 317 -23.41 -3.45 8.72
CA MET A 317 -23.23 -4.80 8.20
C MET A 317 -22.10 -4.84 7.17
N VAL A 318 -22.07 -3.90 6.21
CA VAL A 318 -21.01 -3.82 5.20
C VAL A 318 -19.64 -3.64 5.86
N ARG A 319 -19.54 -2.71 6.84
CA ARG A 319 -18.30 -2.53 7.61
C ARG A 319 -17.89 -3.81 8.34
N GLY A 320 -18.82 -4.48 9.00
CA GLY A 320 -18.57 -5.73 9.74
C GLY A 320 -18.09 -6.86 8.82
N LEU A 321 -18.68 -6.98 7.61
CA LEU A 321 -18.28 -7.96 6.61
C LEU A 321 -16.84 -7.72 6.14
N ILE A 322 -16.47 -6.47 5.80
CA ILE A 322 -15.11 -6.12 5.37
C ILE A 322 -14.10 -6.44 6.47
N VAL A 323 -14.33 -5.93 7.68
CA VAL A 323 -13.40 -6.09 8.80
C VAL A 323 -13.23 -7.57 9.15
N GLY A 324 -14.34 -8.33 9.20
CA GLY A 324 -14.31 -9.77 9.50
C GLY A 324 -13.56 -10.56 8.43
N ALA A 325 -13.89 -10.37 7.16
CA ALA A 325 -13.27 -11.08 6.04
C ALA A 325 -11.76 -10.81 5.93
N LEU A 326 -11.36 -9.54 6.02
CA LEU A 326 -9.95 -9.15 5.98
C LEU A 326 -9.18 -9.69 7.18
N LYS A 327 -9.70 -9.55 8.42
CA LYS A 327 -9.06 -10.09 9.62
C LYS A 327 -8.94 -11.61 9.57
N HIS A 328 -9.95 -12.32 9.05
CA HIS A 328 -9.88 -13.77 8.86
C HIS A 328 -8.79 -14.18 7.88
N ALA A 329 -8.72 -13.53 6.71
CA ALA A 329 -7.69 -13.83 5.70
C ALA A 329 -6.28 -13.50 6.21
N LEU A 330 -6.11 -12.37 6.92
CA LEU A 330 -4.83 -11.98 7.53
C LEU A 330 -4.41 -12.98 8.63
N ALA A 331 -5.34 -13.46 9.44
CA ALA A 331 -5.06 -14.48 10.44
C ALA A 331 -4.70 -15.83 9.81
N ALA A 332 -5.42 -16.26 8.76
CA ALA A 332 -5.13 -17.49 8.02
C ALA A 332 -3.78 -17.45 7.29
N ALA A 333 -3.36 -16.26 6.84
CA ALA A 333 -2.04 -16.06 6.25
C ALA A 333 -0.90 -16.27 7.27
N GLY A 334 -1.22 -16.21 8.56
CA GLY A 334 -0.30 -16.49 9.65
C GLY A 334 0.97 -15.64 9.60
N HIS A 335 2.13 -16.30 9.65
CA HIS A 335 3.45 -15.66 9.70
C HIS A 335 4.04 -15.35 8.31
N ARG A 336 3.24 -15.20 7.26
CA ARG A 336 3.77 -14.88 5.92
C ARG A 336 4.38 -13.48 5.89
N ALA A 337 5.71 -13.41 5.86
CA ALA A 337 6.42 -12.21 5.42
C ALA A 337 6.32 -12.09 3.89
N SER A 338 6.36 -10.85 3.37
CA SER A 338 6.40 -10.63 1.92
C SER A 338 7.66 -11.27 1.32
N THR A 339 7.50 -12.05 0.25
CA THR A 339 8.62 -12.59 -0.54
C THR A 339 9.49 -11.49 -1.13
N THR A 340 8.96 -10.29 -1.30
CA THR A 340 9.64 -9.11 -1.84
C THR A 340 10.82 -8.66 -0.98
N VAL A 341 10.75 -8.85 0.35
CA VAL A 341 11.86 -8.50 1.24
C VAL A 341 13.03 -9.45 1.01
N ALA A 342 12.74 -10.73 0.79
CA ALA A 342 13.76 -11.72 0.41
C ALA A 342 14.36 -11.39 -0.97
N ASP A 343 13.53 -11.05 -1.97
CA ASP A 343 13.96 -10.67 -3.32
C ASP A 343 14.77 -9.38 -3.33
N MET A 344 14.42 -8.37 -2.52
CA MET A 344 15.22 -7.15 -2.36
C MET A 344 16.56 -7.43 -1.67
N ALA A 345 16.59 -8.28 -0.65
CA ALA A 345 17.83 -8.69 0.00
C ALA A 345 18.74 -9.46 -0.98
N LEU A 346 18.16 -10.33 -1.79
CA LEU A 346 18.84 -11.05 -2.88
C LEU A 346 19.33 -10.11 -3.98
N GLY A 347 18.54 -9.10 -4.36
CA GLY A 347 18.90 -8.07 -5.34
C GLY A 347 20.02 -7.16 -4.87
N ALA A 348 20.04 -6.81 -3.58
CA ALA A 348 21.11 -6.02 -2.96
C ALA A 348 22.42 -6.81 -2.76
N ALA A 349 22.35 -8.13 -2.69
CA ALA A 349 23.51 -9.01 -2.58
C ALA A 349 24.18 -9.33 -3.93
N ARG A 350 23.71 -8.79 -5.06
CA ARG A 350 24.42 -8.92 -6.36
C ARG A 350 25.76 -8.21 -6.28
N ARG A 351 26.83 -8.92 -6.67
CA ARG A 351 28.20 -8.38 -6.72
C ARG A 351 28.24 -7.12 -7.59
N GLU A 352 28.83 -6.04 -7.08
CA GLU A 352 29.41 -4.97 -7.89
C GLU A 352 30.46 -5.59 -8.82
N GLY A 353 30.10 -5.85 -10.07
CA GLY A 353 31.06 -6.45 -11.04
C GLY A 353 30.44 -6.90 -12.36
N GLU A 354 29.15 -7.10 -12.45
CA GLU A 354 28.48 -7.42 -13.72
C GLU A 354 27.71 -6.20 -14.27
N GLY A 355 28.46 -5.21 -14.71
CA GLY A 355 27.96 -4.26 -15.71
C GLY A 355 27.74 -4.99 -17.04
N PRO A 356 26.75 -4.60 -17.86
CA PRO A 356 26.54 -5.23 -19.15
C PRO A 356 27.82 -5.10 -19.97
N SER A 357 28.43 -6.24 -20.32
CA SER A 357 29.55 -6.31 -21.23
C SER A 357 29.10 -5.76 -22.60
N LEU A 358 29.54 -4.55 -22.93
CA LEU A 358 29.42 -4.03 -24.27
C LEU A 358 30.27 -4.90 -25.19
N PRO A 359 29.76 -5.34 -26.33
CA PRO A 359 30.56 -6.10 -27.29
C PRO A 359 31.68 -5.20 -27.82
N TYR A 360 32.91 -5.63 -27.61
CA TYR A 360 34.13 -5.06 -28.16
C TYR A 360 34.11 -5.26 -29.68
N GLY A 361 33.79 -4.20 -30.42
CA GLY A 361 33.73 -4.19 -31.89
C GLY A 361 34.54 -3.04 -32.46
N GLY A 362 35.73 -3.37 -32.94
CA GLY A 362 36.41 -2.83 -34.11
C GLY A 362 36.55 -1.32 -34.25
N SER A 363 37.79 -0.87 -34.09
CA SER A 363 38.32 0.42 -34.56
C SER A 363 37.94 0.76 -36.02
N ARG A 364 37.37 1.94 -36.25
CA ARG A 364 37.53 2.65 -37.51
C ARG A 364 37.65 4.17 -37.23
N SER A 365 38.81 4.69 -37.60
CA SER A 365 39.16 6.09 -37.68
C SER A 365 38.30 6.81 -38.71
N GLY A 366 37.82 8.01 -38.37
CA GLY A 366 37.15 8.90 -39.30
C GLY A 366 36.94 10.29 -38.67
N SER A 367 37.75 11.23 -39.10
CA SER A 367 37.76 12.66 -38.77
C SER A 367 36.49 13.40 -39.21
N GLY A 368 36.04 14.40 -38.43
CA GLY A 368 35.30 15.52 -38.99
C GLY A 368 34.18 16.10 -38.14
N GLY A 369 34.36 17.32 -37.67
CA GLY A 369 33.31 18.33 -37.62
C GLY A 369 32.60 18.59 -36.30
N ALA A 370 33.00 19.64 -35.63
CA ALA A 370 32.36 20.26 -34.48
C ALA A 370 30.96 20.84 -34.80
N SER A 371 30.00 20.64 -33.92
CA SER A 371 29.01 21.68 -33.58
C SER A 371 28.38 21.33 -32.22
N GLY A 372 28.62 22.18 -31.25
CA GLY A 372 28.13 22.03 -29.88
C GLY A 372 26.67 22.46 -29.76
N TYR A 373 25.92 21.63 -29.03
CA TYR A 373 24.76 22.11 -28.28
C TYR A 373 24.81 21.46 -26.89
N ASN A 374 25.00 22.35 -25.94
CA ASN A 374 25.07 22.05 -24.51
C ASN A 374 23.64 21.78 -23.98
N PHE A 375 23.28 20.55 -23.71
CA PHE A 375 22.12 20.22 -22.88
C PHE A 375 22.61 19.90 -21.48
N GLY A 376 22.27 20.79 -20.55
CA GLY A 376 22.51 20.62 -19.12
C GLY A 376 21.93 19.32 -18.58
N SER A 377 22.79 18.45 -18.14
CA SER A 377 22.46 17.25 -17.39
C SER A 377 21.99 17.63 -15.99
N TYR A 378 20.70 17.45 -15.72
CA TYR A 378 20.14 17.49 -14.36
C TYR A 378 20.59 16.20 -13.66
N GLN A 379 21.57 16.31 -12.79
CA GLN A 379 21.91 15.24 -11.85
C GLN A 379 21.05 15.39 -10.59
N PRO A 380 20.32 14.38 -10.15
CA PRO A 380 19.73 14.37 -8.80
C PRO A 380 20.88 14.24 -7.79
N ASN A 381 20.98 15.21 -6.86
CA ASN A 381 21.86 15.15 -5.72
C ASN A 381 21.46 13.95 -4.83
N HIS A 382 22.25 12.91 -4.86
CA HIS A 382 22.26 11.91 -3.80
C HIS A 382 23.30 12.34 -2.76
N PRO A 383 22.95 12.40 -1.47
CA PRO A 383 23.93 12.69 -0.43
C PRO A 383 25.00 11.58 -0.40
N SER A 384 26.26 11.97 -0.33
CA SER A 384 27.37 11.02 -0.26
C SER A 384 27.37 10.25 1.06
N ALA A 385 27.92 9.04 1.08
CA ALA A 385 28.03 8.23 2.30
C ALA A 385 28.72 8.93 3.48
N GLY A 386 29.47 10.01 3.22
CA GLY A 386 30.10 10.84 4.26
C GLY A 386 29.13 11.81 4.96
N ASP A 387 28.07 12.23 4.27
CA ASP A 387 27.08 13.16 4.86
C ASP A 387 26.10 12.40 5.78
N VAL A 388 25.78 11.15 5.47
CA VAL A 388 24.97 10.29 6.33
C VAL A 388 25.68 9.98 7.65
N GLN A 389 27.02 9.86 7.64
CA GLN A 389 27.80 9.59 8.84
C GLN A 389 27.95 10.81 9.76
N ARG A 390 27.85 12.03 9.21
CA ARG A 390 27.86 13.27 10.00
C ARG A 390 26.56 13.52 10.74
N ASP A 391 25.41 13.19 10.15
CA ASP A 391 24.11 13.35 10.80
C ASP A 391 23.91 12.35 11.94
N TYR A 392 24.48 11.13 11.83
CA TYR A 392 24.49 10.17 12.93
C TYR A 392 25.40 10.57 14.11
N ALA A 393 26.49 11.29 13.84
CA ALA A 393 27.41 11.77 14.88
C ALA A 393 26.86 12.99 15.67
N ALA A 394 25.91 13.73 15.08
CA ALA A 394 25.29 14.89 15.74
C ALA A 394 24.22 14.52 16.78
N GLN A 395 23.78 13.27 16.84
CA GLN A 395 22.76 12.79 17.79
C GLN A 395 23.32 11.97 18.98
N ALA A 396 24.63 11.87 19.12
CA ALA A 396 25.22 11.24 20.30
C ALA A 396 25.37 12.29 21.41
N PRO A 397 24.88 12.03 22.65
CA PRO A 397 25.10 12.97 23.76
C PRO A 397 26.58 13.06 24.07
N THR A 398 27.14 14.27 23.99
CA THR A 398 28.48 14.60 24.44
C THR A 398 28.55 14.45 25.95
N SER A 399 29.23 13.42 26.43
CA SER A 399 29.62 13.31 27.82
C SER A 399 30.63 14.43 28.14
N GLY A 400 30.17 15.42 28.88
CA GLY A 400 31.00 16.51 29.37
C GLY A 400 32.10 16.02 30.30
N GLY A 401 33.32 16.28 29.90
CA GLY A 401 34.45 16.11 30.75
C GLY A 401 34.45 17.18 31.87
N GLY A 402 34.49 16.74 33.10
CA GLY A 402 34.69 17.59 34.25
C GLY A 402 36.00 17.24 34.95
N LEU A 403 36.91 18.20 34.92
CA LEU A 403 38.07 18.36 35.72
C LEU A 403 38.06 17.62 37.08
N PHE A 404 39.09 16.88 37.36
CA PHE A 404 39.87 16.97 38.61
C PHE A 404 41.20 16.22 38.41
N ASP A 405 42.22 16.98 38.10
CA ASP A 405 43.63 16.66 38.29
C ASP A 405 43.97 16.98 39.75
N ARG A 406 44.50 16.02 40.49
CA ARG A 406 45.50 16.23 41.56
C ARG A 406 46.03 14.90 42.09
N GLY A 407 47.30 14.77 41.86
CA GLY A 407 48.11 13.66 42.23
C GLY A 407 48.21 13.39 43.74
N ARG A 408 48.71 12.22 44.00
CA ARG A 408 49.75 12.00 45.07
C ARG A 408 50.29 10.58 44.93
N ASP A 409 51.64 10.60 44.86
CA ASP A 409 52.52 9.48 45.07
C ASP A 409 52.22 8.70 46.36
N PHE A 410 52.35 7.38 46.29
CA PHE A 410 52.94 6.61 47.40
C PHE A 410 53.65 5.38 46.84
N ALA A 411 54.91 5.38 47.09
CA ALA A 411 55.86 4.31 46.89
C ALA A 411 55.68 3.22 47.94
N GLY A 412 56.08 2.04 47.59
CA GLY A 412 56.62 1.11 48.55
C GLY A 412 56.09 -0.29 48.56
N GLY A 413 56.92 -1.27 48.21
CA GLY A 413 56.66 -2.68 48.55
C GLY A 413 57.24 -3.69 47.60
N VAL A 414 58.51 -3.88 47.65
CA VAL A 414 59.29 -5.03 47.17
C VAL A 414 58.69 -6.36 47.71
N VAL A 415 58.65 -7.43 46.96
CA VAL A 415 59.30 -8.73 47.24
C VAL A 415 59.25 -9.66 45.97
N ASP A 416 60.40 -10.20 45.69
CA ASP A 416 60.90 -11.30 44.88
C ASP A 416 59.93 -12.50 44.67
N SER A 417 59.93 -13.16 43.53
CA SER A 417 60.86 -14.23 43.24
C SER A 417 60.45 -15.02 41.98
N ASN A 418 61.43 -15.17 41.14
CA ASN A 418 61.77 -16.34 40.35
C ASN A 418 60.81 -16.96 39.32
N GLY A 419 61.25 -16.92 38.08
CA GLY A 419 61.32 -18.11 37.23
C GLY A 419 60.29 -18.19 36.13
N GLY A 420 60.71 -17.84 34.89
CA GLY A 420 59.99 -18.40 33.76
C GLY A 420 59.77 -17.53 32.53
N PHE A 421 60.67 -16.58 32.22
CA PHE A 421 60.56 -15.82 30.95
C PHE A 421 61.53 -16.23 29.84
N ALA A 422 62.07 -17.48 29.84
CA ALA A 422 63.00 -17.93 28.83
C ALA A 422 62.45 -18.99 27.85
N ALA A 423 61.22 -19.44 27.98
CA ALA A 423 60.66 -20.47 27.11
C ALA A 423 59.63 -19.97 26.09
N ALA A 424 59.20 -18.71 26.17
CA ALA A 424 58.16 -18.16 25.24
C ALA A 424 58.75 -17.49 23.97
N ALA A 425 60.04 -17.24 23.91
CA ALA A 425 60.67 -16.53 22.78
C ALA A 425 61.23 -17.48 21.67
N ALA A 426 61.23 -18.80 21.86
CA ALA A 426 61.81 -19.74 20.90
C ALA A 426 60.76 -20.38 19.94
N HIS A 427 59.47 -20.16 20.13
CA HIS A 427 58.40 -20.66 19.24
C HIS A 427 57.81 -19.63 18.27
N ALA A 428 58.28 -18.41 18.23
CA ALA A 428 57.77 -17.36 17.35
C ALA A 428 58.45 -17.27 15.97
N LEU A 429 59.40 -18.17 15.64
CA LEU A 429 60.17 -18.11 14.39
C LEU A 429 60.12 -19.37 13.51
N ALA A 430 59.19 -20.31 13.76
CA ALA A 430 58.95 -21.41 12.84
C ALA A 430 57.58 -21.16 12.17
N GLY A 431 57.61 -20.68 10.94
CA GLY A 431 56.45 -20.34 10.13
C GLY A 431 55.49 -21.49 9.94
N GLY A 432 54.24 -21.20 10.20
CA GLY A 432 53.10 -22.03 9.82
C GLY A 432 51.86 -21.17 10.08
N TYR A 433 51.27 -20.62 9.03
CA TYR A 433 49.91 -20.07 9.08
C TYR A 433 48.95 -21.22 9.40
N ALA A 434 48.81 -21.58 10.65
CA ALA A 434 47.67 -22.36 11.11
C ALA A 434 46.45 -21.42 11.05
N SER A 435 45.66 -21.58 10.01
CA SER A 435 44.29 -21.08 9.94
C SER A 435 43.61 -21.53 11.21
N ALA A 436 43.43 -20.60 12.18
CA ALA A 436 42.56 -20.84 13.31
C ALA A 436 41.14 -20.97 12.75
N ALA A 437 40.64 -22.20 12.73
CA ALA A 437 39.24 -22.46 12.48
C ALA A 437 38.41 -21.61 13.46
N PRO A 438 37.32 -20.97 13.02
CA PRO A 438 36.49 -20.22 13.94
C PRO A 438 35.98 -21.17 15.03
N SER A 439 36.40 -20.92 16.26
CA SER A 439 35.99 -21.68 17.46
C SER A 439 34.60 -21.24 17.88
N ALA A 440 33.61 -21.67 17.12
CA ALA A 440 32.22 -21.76 17.54
C ALA A 440 31.78 -23.22 17.40
N ARG A 441 32.38 -24.11 18.21
CA ARG A 441 31.74 -25.38 18.52
C ARG A 441 30.72 -25.11 19.63
N ILE A 442 29.48 -24.89 19.22
CA ILE A 442 28.31 -25.06 20.08
C ILE A 442 28.13 -26.56 20.22
N ASP A 443 27.99 -27.07 21.44
CA ASP A 443 27.72 -28.49 21.71
C ASP A 443 26.41 -28.91 21.02
N MET A 444 26.54 -29.83 20.05
CA MET A 444 25.49 -30.20 19.08
C MET A 444 24.47 -31.24 19.61
N THR A 445 24.28 -31.38 20.92
CA THR A 445 23.51 -32.51 21.46
C THR A 445 22.01 -32.27 21.66
N ASP A 446 21.50 -31.04 21.59
CA ASP A 446 20.04 -30.76 21.69
C ASP A 446 19.44 -29.95 20.52
N GLU A 447 20.25 -29.50 19.58
CA GLU A 447 19.86 -28.54 18.54
C GLU A 447 19.05 -29.14 17.38
N THR A 448 19.15 -30.44 17.15
CA THR A 448 18.38 -31.10 16.07
C THR A 448 16.89 -31.13 16.33
N LYS A 449 16.46 -30.98 17.58
CA LYS A 449 15.04 -30.95 17.96
C LYS A 449 14.31 -29.70 17.47
N PHE A 450 15.00 -28.58 17.27
CA PHE A 450 14.38 -27.31 16.92
C PHE A 450 14.35 -27.01 15.41
N VAL A 451 15.10 -27.74 14.59
CA VAL A 451 15.16 -27.51 13.13
C VAL A 451 13.82 -27.77 12.44
N ASP A 452 13.00 -28.64 13.00
CA ASP A 452 11.68 -28.98 12.48
C ASP A 452 10.58 -27.94 12.85
N HIS A 453 10.90 -26.95 13.69
CA HIS A 453 10.00 -25.87 14.01
C HIS A 453 9.91 -24.83 12.87
N PRO A 454 8.81 -24.11 12.73
CA PRO A 454 8.61 -23.12 11.65
C PRO A 454 9.71 -22.07 11.54
N LEU A 455 10.21 -21.55 12.66
CA LEU A 455 11.33 -20.58 12.70
C LEU A 455 12.69 -21.26 12.95
N GLY A 456 12.74 -22.58 13.00
CA GLY A 456 13.95 -23.36 13.12
C GLY A 456 14.69 -23.23 14.45
N ALA A 457 15.99 -23.58 14.43
CA ALA A 457 16.92 -23.51 15.56
C ALA A 457 17.83 -22.30 15.45
N ALA A 458 17.97 -21.51 16.52
CA ALA A 458 18.90 -20.40 16.57
C ALA A 458 20.35 -20.88 16.43
N ARG A 459 21.12 -20.25 15.56
CA ARG A 459 22.53 -20.55 15.28
C ARG A 459 23.49 -19.45 15.75
N GLY A 460 22.97 -18.25 15.96
CA GLY A 460 23.76 -17.16 16.45
C GLY A 460 23.04 -15.83 16.41
N GLN A 461 23.66 -14.82 17.00
CA GLN A 461 23.16 -13.46 17.03
C GLN A 461 24.17 -12.51 16.37
N VAL A 462 23.69 -11.64 15.50
CA VAL A 462 24.50 -10.66 14.77
C VAL A 462 24.13 -9.25 15.24
N HIS A 463 25.15 -8.41 15.48
CA HIS A 463 25.03 -7.05 15.99
C HIS A 463 24.16 -6.92 17.24
N ALA A 464 24.08 -7.99 18.06
CA ALA A 464 23.23 -8.04 19.26
C ALA A 464 21.76 -7.61 19.00
N ASN A 465 21.27 -7.77 17.78
CA ASN A 465 19.94 -7.38 17.34
C ASN A 465 19.26 -8.41 16.44
N TYR A 466 20.01 -9.15 15.62
CA TYR A 466 19.47 -10.11 14.68
C TYR A 466 19.81 -11.53 15.07
N ILE A 467 18.80 -12.40 15.17
CA ILE A 467 18.97 -13.82 15.41
C ILE A 467 19.01 -14.53 14.05
N ILE A 468 20.02 -15.36 13.84
CA ILE A 468 20.11 -16.25 12.69
C ILE A 468 19.65 -17.62 13.12
N ALA A 469 18.61 -18.14 12.47
CA ALA A 469 18.07 -19.47 12.75
C ALA A 469 18.09 -20.33 11.49
N GLN A 470 18.34 -21.63 11.66
CA GLN A 470 18.34 -22.62 10.59
C GLN A 470 17.03 -23.42 10.63
N THR A 471 16.34 -23.47 9.50
CA THR A 471 15.21 -24.37 9.26
C THR A 471 15.66 -25.58 8.43
N ARG A 472 14.76 -26.53 8.20
CA ARG A 472 15.02 -27.66 7.30
C ARG A 472 15.34 -27.21 5.86
N ASP A 473 14.66 -26.15 5.40
CA ASP A 473 14.64 -25.72 4.00
C ASP A 473 15.41 -24.42 3.74
N GLY A 474 16.07 -23.83 4.77
CA GLY A 474 16.75 -22.56 4.59
C GLY A 474 17.23 -21.90 5.88
N LEU A 475 17.23 -20.58 5.85
CA LEU A 475 17.70 -19.71 6.90
C LEU A 475 16.64 -18.67 7.23
N VAL A 476 16.44 -18.38 8.51
CA VAL A 476 15.58 -17.31 8.99
C VAL A 476 16.42 -16.28 9.75
N ILE A 477 16.22 -14.99 9.42
CA ILE A 477 16.84 -13.86 10.10
C ILE A 477 15.75 -13.13 10.86
N VAL A 478 15.83 -13.06 12.18
CA VAL A 478 14.83 -12.45 13.05
C VAL A 478 15.37 -11.17 13.66
N ASP A 479 14.61 -10.07 13.58
CA ASP A 479 14.84 -8.87 14.37
C ASP A 479 14.30 -9.10 15.79
N GLN A 480 15.19 -9.28 16.76
CA GLN A 480 14.82 -9.59 18.15
C GLN A 480 14.01 -8.49 18.82
N HIS A 481 14.29 -7.22 18.49
CA HIS A 481 13.57 -6.09 19.05
C HIS A 481 12.13 -6.04 18.55
N ALA A 482 11.96 -6.06 17.24
CA ALA A 482 10.65 -6.07 16.59
C ALA A 482 9.80 -7.30 16.98
N ALA A 483 10.43 -8.47 17.13
CA ALA A 483 9.77 -9.68 17.57
C ALA A 483 9.27 -9.57 19.02
N HIS A 484 10.12 -9.08 19.92
CA HIS A 484 9.77 -8.92 21.33
C HIS A 484 8.67 -7.88 21.55
N GLU A 485 8.75 -6.75 20.83
CA GLU A 485 7.73 -5.71 20.81
C GLU A 485 6.35 -6.30 20.45
N ARG A 486 6.27 -7.12 19.41
CA ARG A 486 5.02 -7.74 18.99
C ARG A 486 4.50 -8.74 20.03
N ILE A 487 5.36 -9.55 20.62
CA ILE A 487 4.97 -10.51 21.66
C ILE A 487 4.39 -9.79 22.88
N VAL A 488 5.03 -8.70 23.33
CA VAL A 488 4.53 -7.89 24.45
C VAL A 488 3.18 -7.28 24.12
N TYR A 489 3.01 -6.71 22.93
CA TYR A 489 1.75 -6.13 22.47
C TYR A 489 0.59 -7.16 22.47
N GLU A 490 0.78 -8.33 21.86
CA GLU A 490 -0.27 -9.36 21.80
C GLU A 490 -0.61 -9.92 23.19
N ARG A 491 0.38 -10.01 24.09
CA ARG A 491 0.14 -10.41 25.48
C ARG A 491 -0.67 -9.35 26.24
N MET A 492 -0.33 -8.06 26.11
CA MET A 492 -1.12 -6.96 26.70
C MET A 492 -2.56 -6.98 26.21
N LYS A 493 -2.76 -7.20 24.92
CA LYS A 493 -4.07 -7.28 24.29
C LYS A 493 -4.89 -8.46 24.81
N ALA A 494 -4.27 -9.62 25.02
CA ALA A 494 -4.92 -10.81 25.60
C ALA A 494 -5.28 -10.56 27.08
N ASP A 495 -4.34 -10.04 27.88
CA ASP A 495 -4.58 -9.74 29.30
C ASP A 495 -5.70 -8.70 29.47
N LEU A 496 -5.76 -7.68 28.62
CA LEU A 496 -6.84 -6.68 28.63
C LEU A 496 -8.22 -7.31 28.32
N ALA A 497 -8.27 -8.30 27.44
CA ALA A 497 -9.51 -8.98 27.06
C ALA A 497 -10.02 -9.95 28.13
N GLU A 498 -9.13 -10.55 28.93
CA GLU A 498 -9.47 -11.60 29.91
C GLU A 498 -9.67 -11.06 31.33
N ASN A 499 -8.65 -10.48 31.94
CA ASN A 499 -8.62 -10.17 33.38
C ASN A 499 -8.05 -8.77 33.72
N GLY A 500 -7.76 -7.94 32.74
CA GLY A 500 -7.00 -6.70 32.90
C GLY A 500 -5.49 -6.92 33.02
N VAL A 501 -4.74 -5.87 32.77
CA VAL A 501 -3.27 -5.90 32.76
C VAL A 501 -2.73 -5.91 34.20
N LYS A 502 -1.86 -6.86 34.51
CA LYS A 502 -1.21 -6.94 35.84
C LYS A 502 -0.31 -5.74 36.07
N ARG A 503 -0.41 -5.16 37.26
CA ARG A 503 0.31 -3.95 37.68
C ARG A 503 1.51 -4.29 38.54
N GLN A 504 2.56 -3.46 38.41
CA GLN A 504 3.73 -3.48 39.28
C GLN A 504 3.91 -2.11 39.90
N GLY A 505 3.85 -2.01 41.22
CA GLY A 505 4.16 -0.79 41.96
C GLY A 505 5.63 -0.40 41.80
N LEU A 506 5.89 0.86 41.55
CA LEU A 506 7.25 1.41 41.57
C LEU A 506 7.70 1.55 43.03
N LEU A 507 8.94 1.14 43.33
CA LEU A 507 9.50 1.26 44.68
C LEU A 507 9.56 2.73 45.14
N LEU A 508 9.87 3.62 44.23
CA LEU A 508 9.76 5.08 44.36
C LEU A 508 8.88 5.57 43.21
N PRO A 509 7.77 6.26 43.51
CA PRO A 509 6.98 6.92 42.48
C PRO A 509 7.83 7.87 41.65
N GLU A 510 7.65 7.86 40.32
CA GLU A 510 8.45 8.70 39.42
C GLU A 510 7.63 9.93 39.01
N VAL A 511 8.23 11.13 39.22
CA VAL A 511 7.63 12.40 38.80
C VAL A 511 8.11 12.75 37.41
N VAL A 512 7.17 12.98 36.51
CA VAL A 512 7.41 13.34 35.10
C VAL A 512 6.99 14.78 34.88
N GLU A 513 7.97 15.65 34.59
CA GLU A 513 7.70 17.03 34.24
C GLU A 513 7.50 17.21 32.73
N MET A 514 6.49 17.99 32.35
CA MET A 514 6.15 18.31 30.96
C MET A 514 5.43 19.67 30.90
N ASP A 515 5.04 20.12 29.71
CA ASP A 515 4.20 21.32 29.61
C ASP A 515 2.80 21.05 30.21
N GLU A 516 2.18 22.12 30.76
CA GLU A 516 0.92 22.03 31.52
C GLU A 516 -0.21 21.43 30.68
N ALA A 517 -0.31 21.81 29.39
CA ALA A 517 -1.35 21.32 28.49
C ALA A 517 -1.19 19.82 28.17
N SER A 518 0.07 19.32 28.09
CA SER A 518 0.34 17.90 27.91
C SER A 518 0.05 17.10 29.19
N ALA A 519 0.42 17.63 30.37
CA ALA A 519 0.11 17.01 31.65
C ALA A 519 -1.41 16.87 31.88
N GLU A 520 -2.17 17.92 31.58
CA GLU A 520 -3.62 17.91 31.69
C GLU A 520 -4.27 16.86 30.77
N ARG A 521 -3.84 16.80 29.49
CA ARG A 521 -4.34 15.78 28.53
C ARG A 521 -4.08 14.35 28.98
N VAL A 522 -2.91 14.08 29.57
CA VAL A 522 -2.59 12.74 30.10
C VAL A 522 -3.42 12.46 31.35
N ALA A 523 -3.57 13.44 32.25
CA ALA A 523 -4.39 13.32 33.47
C ALA A 523 -5.86 13.04 33.16
N ASP A 524 -6.43 13.68 32.15
CA ASP A 524 -7.82 13.46 31.71
C ASP A 524 -8.08 12.03 31.24
N ARG A 525 -7.03 11.26 30.96
CA ARG A 525 -7.09 9.86 30.51
C ARG A 525 -6.49 8.88 31.51
N ALA A 526 -6.27 9.28 32.73
CA ALA A 526 -5.65 8.44 33.77
C ALA A 526 -6.41 7.13 34.00
N GLU A 527 -7.74 7.13 33.88
CA GLU A 527 -8.57 5.91 33.98
C GLU A 527 -8.27 4.93 32.83
N GLU A 528 -8.17 5.44 31.57
CA GLU A 528 -7.85 4.61 30.39
C GLU A 528 -6.45 3.96 30.56
N PHE A 529 -5.48 4.70 31.04
CA PHE A 529 -4.15 4.16 31.35
C PHE A 529 -4.16 3.17 32.51
N GLY A 530 -5.00 3.41 33.51
CA GLY A 530 -5.24 2.51 34.63
C GLY A 530 -5.72 1.12 34.20
N GLU A 531 -6.61 1.04 33.17
CA GLU A 531 -7.03 -0.24 32.59
C GLU A 531 -5.86 -1.03 31.98
N LEU A 532 -4.87 -0.33 31.45
CA LEU A 532 -3.64 -0.90 30.90
C LEU A 532 -2.53 -1.13 31.93
N GLY A 533 -2.81 -0.89 33.21
CA GLY A 533 -1.88 -1.11 34.30
C GLY A 533 -0.89 0.03 34.56
N LEU A 534 -1.10 1.21 33.94
CA LEU A 534 -0.28 2.41 34.17
C LEU A 534 -1.06 3.41 35.03
N VAL A 535 -0.68 3.53 36.31
CA VAL A 535 -1.34 4.43 37.27
C VAL A 535 -0.61 5.75 37.34
N ILE A 536 -1.28 6.80 36.86
CA ILE A 536 -0.76 8.17 36.78
C ILE A 536 -1.69 9.09 37.56
N GLU A 537 -1.12 10.02 38.33
CA GLU A 537 -1.85 11.02 39.09
C GLU A 537 -1.26 12.43 38.83
N PRO A 538 -2.08 13.49 38.80
CA PRO A 538 -1.58 14.87 38.78
C PRO A 538 -0.74 15.16 40.03
N PHE A 539 0.41 15.86 39.85
CA PHE A 539 1.33 16.22 40.94
C PHE A 539 1.66 17.72 40.99
N GLY A 540 0.82 18.55 40.36
CA GLY A 540 0.99 19.99 40.26
C GLY A 540 0.95 20.49 38.83
N PRO A 541 1.11 21.81 38.61
CA PRO A 541 1.11 22.35 37.26
C PRO A 541 2.26 21.78 36.43
N GLY A 542 1.95 21.15 35.30
CA GLY A 542 2.96 20.55 34.40
C GLY A 542 3.69 19.33 34.94
N ALA A 543 3.19 18.67 36.00
CA ALA A 543 3.82 17.49 36.58
C ALA A 543 2.82 16.37 36.81
N LEU A 544 3.23 15.14 36.55
CA LEU A 544 2.51 13.90 36.79
C LEU A 544 3.36 12.96 37.65
N VAL A 545 2.73 12.18 38.53
CA VAL A 545 3.40 11.13 39.28
C VAL A 545 2.90 9.77 38.81
N VAL A 546 3.83 8.88 38.45
CA VAL A 546 3.55 7.48 38.08
C VAL A 546 3.82 6.59 39.30
N ARG A 547 2.83 5.82 39.70
CA ARG A 547 2.90 4.92 40.87
C ARG A 547 3.05 3.46 40.47
N GLU A 548 2.35 3.04 39.41
CA GLU A 548 2.35 1.66 38.98
C GLU A 548 2.53 1.61 37.45
N VAL A 549 3.18 0.56 36.98
CA VAL A 549 3.39 0.27 35.55
C VAL A 549 2.93 -1.14 35.24
N PRO A 550 2.61 -1.47 33.97
CA PRO A 550 2.32 -2.86 33.59
C PRO A 550 3.49 -3.79 33.94
N ALA A 551 3.22 -4.84 34.70
CA ALA A 551 4.26 -5.75 35.21
C ALA A 551 5.08 -6.42 34.08
N MET A 552 4.49 -6.60 32.90
CA MET A 552 5.16 -7.23 31.76
C MET A 552 6.19 -6.35 31.08
N LEU A 553 6.19 -5.03 31.30
CA LEU A 553 7.16 -4.11 30.72
C LEU A 553 8.56 -4.22 31.36
N GLY A 554 8.65 -4.82 32.53
CA GLY A 554 9.92 -4.96 33.23
C GLY A 554 10.54 -3.62 33.63
N LYS A 555 11.81 -3.39 33.29
CA LYS A 555 12.48 -2.09 33.48
C LYS A 555 12.11 -1.16 32.34
N VAL A 556 11.18 -0.26 32.58
CA VAL A 556 10.72 0.75 31.62
C VAL A 556 11.30 2.13 31.95
N ASP A 557 11.55 2.94 30.91
CA ASP A 557 11.79 4.36 31.03
C ASP A 557 10.43 5.07 31.17
N VAL A 558 10.01 5.27 32.43
CA VAL A 558 8.69 5.80 32.75
C VAL A 558 8.52 7.24 32.21
N ALA A 559 9.53 8.07 32.34
CA ALA A 559 9.46 9.45 31.85
C ALA A 559 9.35 9.52 30.32
N GLY A 560 10.13 8.70 29.61
CA GLY A 560 10.02 8.56 28.16
C GLY A 560 8.65 8.05 27.74
N LEU A 561 8.15 6.98 28.37
CA LEU A 561 6.83 6.42 28.08
C LEU A 561 5.71 7.46 28.22
N VAL A 562 5.67 8.22 29.34
CA VAL A 562 4.59 9.19 29.57
C VAL A 562 4.65 10.36 28.59
N ARG A 563 5.86 10.80 28.15
CA ARG A 563 6.00 11.84 27.12
C ARG A 563 5.52 11.35 25.76
N ASP A 564 5.89 10.14 25.35
CA ASP A 564 5.45 9.55 24.09
C ASP A 564 3.92 9.35 24.07
N LEU A 565 3.33 8.94 25.19
CA LEU A 565 1.87 8.88 25.34
C LEU A 565 1.20 10.25 25.24
N ALA A 566 1.82 11.32 25.79
CA ALA A 566 1.30 12.68 25.68
C ALA A 566 1.28 13.17 24.23
N ASP A 567 2.35 12.88 23.46
CA ASP A 567 2.43 13.21 22.03
C ASP A 567 1.40 12.42 21.22
N GLU A 568 1.22 11.16 21.52
CA GLU A 568 0.27 10.29 20.84
C GLU A 568 -1.19 10.69 21.08
N ILE A 569 -1.54 11.19 22.27
CA ILE A 569 -2.87 11.74 22.57
C ILE A 569 -3.22 12.91 21.64
N VAL A 570 -2.26 13.74 21.27
CA VAL A 570 -2.48 14.87 20.33
C VAL A 570 -2.86 14.36 18.95
N GLU A 571 -2.23 13.26 18.50
CA GLU A 571 -2.53 12.67 17.20
C GLU A 571 -3.84 11.86 17.15
N MET A 572 -4.29 11.33 18.31
CA MET A 572 -5.46 10.44 18.40
C MET A 572 -6.81 11.09 18.12
N GLY A 573 -7.00 12.30 17.84
CA GLY A 573 -8.31 12.94 17.52
C GLY A 573 -9.48 12.51 18.41
N GLN A 574 -10.48 13.37 18.60
CA GLN A 574 -11.63 13.14 19.52
C GLN A 574 -12.63 12.04 19.08
N GLY A 575 -12.50 11.45 17.89
CA GLY A 575 -13.49 10.54 17.31
C GLY A 575 -13.20 9.05 17.41
N MET A 576 -12.11 8.62 18.05
CA MET A 576 -11.78 7.19 18.17
C MET A 576 -12.55 6.50 19.28
N ALA A 577 -12.98 5.26 19.04
CA ALA A 577 -13.57 4.42 20.08
C ALA A 577 -12.54 4.10 21.17
N LEU A 578 -12.99 3.96 22.44
CA LEU A 578 -12.12 3.66 23.60
C LEU A 578 -11.22 2.44 23.32
N LYS A 579 -11.77 1.37 22.80
CA LYS A 579 -11.00 0.16 22.45
C LYS A 579 -9.85 0.42 21.49
N ASP A 580 -10.09 1.26 20.48
CA ASP A 580 -9.06 1.59 19.48
C ASP A 580 -7.95 2.44 20.11
N ARG A 581 -8.28 3.35 21.04
CA ARG A 581 -7.31 4.14 21.79
C ARG A 581 -6.45 3.27 22.69
N LEU A 582 -7.09 2.35 23.44
CA LEU A 582 -6.36 1.40 24.29
C LEU A 582 -5.36 0.56 23.50
N MET A 583 -5.72 0.10 22.30
CA MET A 583 -4.80 -0.65 21.45
C MET A 583 -3.57 0.18 21.01
N TYR A 584 -3.76 1.48 20.78
CA TYR A 584 -2.65 2.39 20.47
C TYR A 584 -1.68 2.54 21.64
N VAL A 585 -2.24 2.81 22.81
CA VAL A 585 -1.46 2.93 24.05
C VAL A 585 -0.70 1.63 24.34
N CYS A 586 -1.31 0.47 24.09
CA CYS A 586 -0.65 -0.82 24.20
C CYS A 586 0.57 -0.94 23.27
N ALA A 587 0.48 -0.44 22.03
CA ALA A 587 1.58 -0.48 21.08
C ALA A 587 2.76 0.38 21.57
N THR A 588 2.50 1.61 22.03
CA THR A 588 3.52 2.51 22.58
C THR A 588 4.15 1.91 23.83
N MET A 589 3.37 1.36 24.75
CA MET A 589 3.88 0.68 25.94
C MET A 589 4.75 -0.53 25.58
N ALA A 590 4.35 -1.33 24.59
CA ALA A 590 5.11 -2.50 24.13
C ALA A 590 6.50 -2.10 23.59
N CYS A 591 6.61 -0.97 22.87
CA CYS A 591 7.89 -0.44 22.41
C CYS A 591 8.83 -0.11 23.59
N HIS A 592 8.30 0.49 24.65
CA HIS A 592 9.10 0.83 25.85
C HIS A 592 9.47 -0.40 26.71
N GLY A 593 8.64 -1.46 26.71
CA GLY A 593 8.89 -2.71 27.44
C GLY A 593 9.72 -3.75 26.68
N SER A 594 10.05 -3.49 25.40
CA SER A 594 10.76 -4.47 24.58
C SER A 594 12.24 -4.57 24.94
N VAL A 595 12.85 -5.73 24.66
CA VAL A 595 14.30 -5.92 24.83
C VAL A 595 15.03 -4.86 24.00
N ARG A 596 15.76 -3.96 24.66
CA ARG A 596 16.52 -2.91 23.95
C ARG A 596 17.47 -3.51 22.94
N SER A 597 17.56 -2.90 21.78
CA SER A 597 18.59 -3.20 20.77
C SER A 597 19.96 -3.21 21.45
N GLY A 598 20.79 -4.24 21.19
CA GLY A 598 22.12 -4.38 21.77
C GLY A 598 22.23 -5.37 22.95
N ARG A 599 21.14 -6.01 23.39
CA ARG A 599 21.23 -7.10 24.38
C ARG A 599 21.72 -8.38 23.70
N LYS A 600 22.80 -8.97 24.20
CA LYS A 600 23.25 -10.30 23.80
C LYS A 600 22.39 -11.35 24.46
N LEU A 601 21.82 -12.23 23.64
CA LEU A 601 21.04 -13.38 24.07
C LEU A 601 21.92 -14.64 24.01
N ASN A 602 21.71 -15.55 24.96
CA ASN A 602 22.28 -16.90 24.86
C ASN A 602 21.42 -17.79 23.94
N ALA A 603 21.87 -19.02 23.65
CA ALA A 603 21.20 -19.94 22.73
C ALA A 603 19.78 -20.30 23.20
N ASP A 604 19.60 -20.51 24.50
CA ASP A 604 18.30 -20.86 25.07
C ASP A 604 17.32 -19.68 25.01
N GLU A 605 17.78 -18.47 25.30
CA GLU A 605 16.96 -17.25 25.19
C GLU A 605 16.55 -16.98 23.75
N MET A 606 17.46 -17.19 22.77
CA MET A 606 17.13 -17.05 21.34
C MET A 606 16.08 -18.08 20.91
N ASN A 607 16.26 -19.36 21.25
CA ASN A 607 15.29 -20.39 20.92
C ASN A 607 13.95 -20.16 21.65
N ALA A 608 13.96 -19.71 22.91
CA ALA A 608 12.75 -19.36 23.64
C ALA A 608 11.97 -18.22 22.94
N LEU A 609 12.68 -17.19 22.43
CA LEU A 609 12.06 -16.12 21.67
C LEU A 609 11.41 -16.65 20.38
N LEU A 610 12.10 -17.51 19.62
CA LEU A 610 11.54 -18.12 18.41
C LEU A 610 10.28 -18.94 18.72
N ARG A 611 10.26 -19.73 19.78
CA ARG A 611 9.06 -20.49 20.22
C ARG A 611 7.92 -19.59 20.66
N GLN A 612 8.24 -18.48 21.33
CA GLN A 612 7.22 -17.48 21.69
C GLN A 612 6.64 -16.81 20.44
N MET A 613 7.45 -16.48 19.44
CA MET A 613 6.96 -15.96 18.17
C MET A 613 6.00 -16.93 17.48
N GLU A 614 6.34 -18.22 17.44
CA GLU A 614 5.49 -19.24 16.81
C GLU A 614 4.15 -19.41 17.53
N ALA A 615 4.13 -19.23 18.86
CA ALA A 615 2.91 -19.30 19.67
C ALA A 615 2.10 -17.99 19.65
N THR A 616 2.70 -16.87 19.22
CA THR A 616 2.06 -15.55 19.26
C THR A 616 1.40 -15.23 17.91
N PRO A 617 0.09 -14.92 17.89
CA PRO A 617 -0.57 -14.46 16.68
C PRO A 617 0.16 -13.26 16.04
N HIS A 618 0.22 -13.24 14.71
CA HIS A 618 0.77 -12.12 13.95
C HIS A 618 2.24 -11.75 14.23
N SER A 619 3.01 -12.65 14.82
CA SER A 619 4.42 -12.40 15.17
C SER A 619 5.35 -12.18 13.98
N GLY A 620 4.89 -12.44 12.73
CA GLY A 620 5.66 -12.19 11.51
C GLY A 620 5.88 -10.71 11.20
N GLN A 621 5.29 -9.78 11.95
CA GLN A 621 5.43 -8.34 11.76
C GLN A 621 5.32 -7.58 13.08
N CYS A 622 6.05 -6.44 13.18
CA CYS A 622 5.96 -5.55 14.33
C CYS A 622 4.68 -4.70 14.30
N ASN A 623 4.45 -3.91 15.35
CA ASN A 623 3.29 -3.02 15.47
C ASN A 623 3.27 -1.93 14.39
N HIS A 624 4.41 -1.65 13.77
CA HIS A 624 4.58 -0.66 12.70
C HIS A 624 4.50 -1.27 11.29
N GLY A 625 4.13 -2.58 11.16
CA GLY A 625 3.99 -3.27 9.87
C GLY A 625 5.30 -3.66 9.19
N ARG A 626 6.44 -3.61 9.90
CA ARG A 626 7.72 -4.12 9.40
C ARG A 626 7.81 -5.62 9.67
N PRO A 627 8.43 -6.42 8.77
CA PRO A 627 8.64 -7.82 9.03
C PRO A 627 9.54 -8.00 10.27
N THR A 628 9.17 -8.91 11.16
CA THR A 628 9.98 -9.28 12.32
C THR A 628 11.01 -10.34 11.96
N TYR A 629 10.81 -11.06 10.85
CA TYR A 629 11.80 -11.99 10.31
C TYR A 629 11.74 -12.05 8.78
N VAL A 630 12.83 -12.52 8.18
CA VAL A 630 12.97 -12.79 6.75
C VAL A 630 13.44 -14.23 6.58
N GLU A 631 12.79 -14.98 5.70
CA GLU A 631 13.17 -16.35 5.35
C GLU A 631 13.93 -16.36 4.01
N LEU A 632 15.08 -17.05 3.97
CA LEU A 632 15.87 -17.31 2.79
C LEU A 632 15.86 -18.80 2.53
N LYS A 633 15.20 -19.25 1.46
CA LYS A 633 15.18 -20.65 1.06
C LYS A 633 16.58 -21.12 0.60
N LEU A 634 16.90 -22.37 0.82
CA LEU A 634 18.22 -22.92 0.45
C LEU A 634 18.53 -22.72 -1.04
N HIS A 635 17.54 -22.92 -1.91
CA HIS A 635 17.74 -22.74 -3.35
C HIS A 635 18.03 -21.27 -3.74
N ASP A 636 17.51 -20.28 -2.99
CA ASP A 636 17.80 -18.87 -3.22
C ASP A 636 19.24 -18.54 -2.76
N ILE A 637 19.64 -19.11 -1.63
CA ILE A 637 21.02 -19.00 -1.15
C ILE A 637 21.98 -19.64 -2.17
N GLU A 638 21.67 -20.83 -2.70
CA GLU A 638 22.49 -21.50 -3.73
C GLU A 638 22.62 -20.66 -5.01
N LYS A 639 21.53 -20.00 -5.44
CA LYS A 639 21.58 -19.07 -6.58
C LYS A 639 22.51 -17.88 -6.34
N MET A 640 22.59 -17.33 -5.11
CA MET A 640 23.54 -16.27 -4.78
C MET A 640 24.99 -16.68 -4.99
N PHE A 641 25.30 -17.96 -4.81
CA PHE A 641 26.64 -18.52 -5.02
C PHE A 641 26.83 -19.11 -6.42
N GLY A 642 25.85 -18.95 -7.33
CA GLY A 642 25.93 -19.45 -8.69
C GLY A 642 25.95 -21.00 -8.80
N ARG A 643 25.40 -21.70 -7.82
CA ARG A 643 25.39 -23.16 -7.78
C ARG A 643 24.24 -23.81 -8.55
N ARG A 644 23.24 -23.04 -9.01
CA ARG A 644 22.17 -23.43 -9.94
C ARG A 644 21.57 -22.21 -10.64
#